data_99181d2f25fada7ec3ba87d452bb5de6
#
_entry.id   99181d2f25fada7ec3ba87d452bb5de6
#
_cell.length_a   1.000
_cell.length_b   1.000
_cell.length_c   1.000
_cell.angle_alpha   90.00
_cell.angle_beta   90.00
_cell.angle_gamma   90.00
#
_symmetry.space_group_name_H-M   'P 1'
#
loop_
_entity.id
_entity.type
_entity.pdbx_description
1 polymer ?
#
loop_
_entity_poly.entity_id
_entity_poly.type
_entity_poly.pdbx_seq_one_letter_code
_entity_poly.pdbx_strand_id
1 'polypeptide(L)'
;MNVPAPRLRRFGLLVLILALGGSQACRPGGRPSFDATVDALFAKGYPRELVTYFCSLGTNPELGFRWAGTTAERAVSSRVAEEMKAMGLDNVRLEPVPVDVFEFEEASLTVGGRRLTASTVGGVPPTSPEGVTAPVVYVRGGTAADFDAAGDVAGKIVLVDLKLGSWWLTLPALEAAERRAVGVVCTYTPDDTKYFSGDDAALGSFDGQYDSGAPPWIYISRRDGDWLKSELAAGRVSATLVLKEKVTLAGAGGTGFNVVGEIPGRRGDGQIVLFAAHQDAHFRAGADDTAALVNMLTIAKAMKASGYRPASTMVFLATTGEEFGATDAYYDWIIGAWWAATRAHPDWAGRVRAFVNLETMALEGAPLTLRASPELKPWLERLTERSKDLLQYGVEILTPVSAWNDQWTFTAAGIPSFKMNVQTDAYDAIYHSNLDSPAIVDYAHLARIAKFVFRAAGELDDGPLPYSLTARAEDVAAALKADDIGGAGGDPEVVSRLNRAVEAFGRAGAAIDAAAPALAGRNAVVANAALLEVEKVLNRGLTAVSPAEDDATVYPYQPILRDLRGISSALAALRSAPPDKAGALKALSGVYLTRHGLAFSHPVYRKQIARLDPAFERIAWAAQGHLPRPLDVVPEYRQIEAGENGRAIASLEPKERSLAAELDARLGRMAGVLEEAARKAAEALPRRPAEK
;
A
#
# COMPACT_ATOMS: atom_id res chain seq x y z
N MET A 1 -77.81 -8.32 -41.67
CA MET A 1 -77.67 -6.97 -42.22
C MET A 1 -76.26 -6.50 -41.92
N ASN A 2 -75.49 -6.33 -43.01
CA ASN A 2 -74.10 -5.92 -42.97
C ASN A 2 -73.95 -4.42 -42.74
N VAL A 3 -73.01 -4.05 -41.82
CA VAL A 3 -72.41 -2.70 -41.85
C VAL A 3 -70.90 -2.86 -41.63
N PRO A 4 -70.02 -2.25 -42.43
CA PRO A 4 -68.58 -2.50 -42.44
C PRO A 4 -67.84 -1.57 -41.48
N ALA A 5 -66.71 -2.09 -40.94
CA ALA A 5 -65.79 -1.37 -40.06
C ALA A 5 -64.81 -0.48 -40.86
N PRO A 6 -64.37 0.66 -40.32
CA PRO A 6 -63.39 1.52 -40.96
C PRO A 6 -61.95 1.05 -40.71
N ARG A 7 -61.11 1.14 -41.74
CA ARG A 7 -59.68 0.88 -41.78
C ARG A 7 -58.90 1.97 -41.02
N LEU A 8 -58.25 1.63 -39.91
CA LEU A 8 -57.21 2.46 -39.29
C LEU A 8 -55.84 2.15 -39.91
N ARG A 9 -55.23 3.16 -40.49
CA ARG A 9 -53.85 3.16 -40.98
C ARG A 9 -52.91 3.12 -39.77
N ARG A 10 -52.10 2.05 -39.65
CA ARG A 10 -50.96 1.98 -38.74
C ARG A 10 -49.80 2.75 -39.31
N PHE A 11 -49.42 3.88 -38.69
CA PHE A 11 -48.11 4.48 -38.85
C PHE A 11 -47.13 3.67 -38.00
N GLY A 12 -46.21 2.94 -38.62
CA GLY A 12 -45.12 2.26 -37.95
C GLY A 12 -44.03 3.26 -37.60
N LEU A 13 -43.87 3.52 -36.32
CA LEU A 13 -42.71 4.24 -35.81
C LEU A 13 -41.56 3.23 -35.65
N LEU A 14 -40.61 3.28 -36.58
CA LEU A 14 -39.39 2.46 -36.54
C LEU A 14 -38.48 3.07 -35.50
N VAL A 15 -38.48 2.54 -34.27
CA VAL A 15 -37.48 2.87 -33.22
C VAL A 15 -36.25 2.02 -33.57
N LEU A 16 -35.22 2.70 -34.10
CA LEU A 16 -33.90 2.12 -34.32
C LEU A 16 -33.18 2.03 -32.98
N ILE A 17 -33.29 0.88 -32.30
CA ILE A 17 -32.44 0.57 -31.15
C ILE A 17 -31.08 0.19 -31.71
N LEU A 18 -30.13 1.13 -31.68
CA LEU A 18 -28.72 0.85 -31.87
C LEU A 18 -28.21 0.09 -30.63
N ALA A 19 -28.34 -1.23 -30.67
CA ALA A 19 -27.61 -2.12 -29.77
C ALA A 19 -26.13 -2.09 -30.21
N LEU A 20 -25.31 -1.27 -29.57
CA LEU A 20 -23.86 -1.40 -29.63
C LEU A 20 -23.41 -2.58 -28.76
N GLY A 21 -23.81 -3.77 -29.18
CA GLY A 21 -23.24 -5.03 -28.77
C GLY A 21 -22.27 -5.47 -29.88
N GLY A 22 -21.03 -4.98 -29.80
CA GLY A 22 -20.01 -5.38 -30.76
C GLY A 22 -19.48 -6.79 -30.50
N SER A 23 -20.23 -7.83 -30.88
CA SER A 23 -19.61 -9.13 -31.14
C SER A 23 -18.77 -8.98 -32.41
N GLN A 24 -17.46 -8.80 -32.27
CA GLN A 24 -16.52 -8.90 -33.38
C GLN A 24 -16.46 -10.37 -33.84
N ALA A 25 -17.34 -10.75 -34.77
CA ALA A 25 -17.21 -12.00 -35.49
C ALA A 25 -15.87 -11.99 -36.25
N CYS A 26 -15.07 -13.05 -36.09
CA CYS A 26 -13.82 -13.27 -36.82
C CYS A 26 -14.00 -13.08 -38.34
N ARG A 27 -13.32 -12.10 -38.90
CA ARG A 27 -13.07 -12.07 -40.33
C ARG A 27 -12.03 -13.16 -40.66
N PRO A 28 -12.20 -14.02 -41.67
CA PRO A 28 -11.18 -14.98 -42.09
C PRO A 28 -9.90 -14.21 -42.47
N GLY A 29 -8.82 -14.40 -41.72
CA GLY A 29 -7.53 -13.73 -41.91
C GLY A 29 -7.25 -12.50 -41.01
N GLY A 30 -8.16 -12.09 -40.12
CA GLY A 30 -7.95 -11.01 -39.15
C GLY A 30 -7.24 -11.48 -37.87
N ARG A 31 -6.54 -10.54 -37.19
CA ARG A 31 -5.98 -10.82 -35.84
C ARG A 31 -7.12 -11.14 -34.86
N PRO A 32 -6.89 -12.04 -33.88
CA PRO A 32 -7.89 -12.33 -32.84
C PRO A 32 -8.16 -11.08 -31.98
N SER A 33 -9.33 -11.01 -31.34
CA SER A 33 -9.62 -9.97 -30.35
C SER A 33 -8.73 -10.14 -29.14
N PHE A 34 -8.65 -9.09 -28.29
CA PHE A 34 -7.91 -9.17 -27.02
C PHE A 34 -8.43 -10.33 -26.16
N ASP A 35 -9.74 -10.42 -25.94
CA ASP A 35 -10.37 -11.45 -25.11
C ASP A 35 -10.06 -12.86 -25.63
N ALA A 36 -10.19 -13.09 -26.94
CA ALA A 36 -9.84 -14.37 -27.55
C ALA A 36 -8.33 -14.69 -27.42
N THR A 37 -7.49 -13.66 -27.43
CA THR A 37 -6.05 -13.83 -27.22
C THR A 37 -5.74 -14.22 -25.77
N VAL A 38 -6.37 -13.57 -24.80
CA VAL A 38 -6.27 -13.94 -23.38
C VAL A 38 -6.70 -15.39 -23.18
N ASP A 39 -7.88 -15.78 -23.68
CA ASP A 39 -8.38 -17.15 -23.57
C ASP A 39 -7.39 -18.16 -24.18
N ALA A 40 -6.80 -17.84 -25.32
CA ALA A 40 -5.81 -18.71 -25.96
C ALA A 40 -4.49 -18.82 -25.17
N LEU A 41 -4.04 -17.74 -24.52
CA LEU A 41 -2.85 -17.76 -23.65
C LEU A 41 -3.08 -18.63 -22.40
N PHE A 42 -4.24 -18.49 -21.77
CA PHE A 42 -4.61 -19.33 -20.63
C PHE A 42 -4.80 -20.79 -21.01
N ALA A 43 -5.46 -21.07 -22.13
CA ALA A 43 -5.65 -22.44 -22.64
C ALA A 43 -4.32 -23.13 -23.00
N LYS A 44 -3.31 -22.37 -23.44
CA LYS A 44 -1.95 -22.86 -23.69
C LYS A 44 -1.10 -23.00 -22.45
N GLY A 45 -1.59 -22.58 -21.29
CA GLY A 45 -0.90 -22.65 -20.01
C GLY A 45 0.17 -21.57 -19.76
N TYR A 46 0.29 -20.56 -20.62
CA TYR A 46 1.32 -19.52 -20.51
C TYR A 46 1.37 -18.85 -19.12
N PRO A 47 0.25 -18.37 -18.52
CA PRO A 47 0.31 -17.79 -17.19
C PRO A 47 0.69 -18.81 -16.12
N ARG A 48 0.18 -20.04 -16.19
CA ARG A 48 0.50 -21.09 -15.22
C ARG A 48 1.99 -21.47 -15.24
N GLU A 49 2.57 -21.54 -16.43
CA GLU A 49 4.00 -21.81 -16.61
C GLU A 49 4.86 -20.73 -15.96
N LEU A 50 4.53 -19.44 -16.19
CA LEU A 50 5.27 -18.33 -15.60
C LEU A 50 5.09 -18.24 -14.06
N VAL A 51 3.88 -18.43 -13.53
CA VAL A 51 3.64 -18.47 -12.08
C VAL A 51 4.47 -19.60 -11.46
N THR A 52 4.41 -20.80 -12.04
CA THR A 52 5.19 -21.95 -11.54
C THR A 52 6.68 -21.67 -11.57
N TYR A 53 7.17 -21.06 -12.66
CA TYR A 53 8.59 -20.72 -12.80
C TYR A 53 9.03 -19.67 -11.76
N PHE A 54 8.32 -18.54 -11.63
CA PHE A 54 8.70 -17.50 -10.68
C PHE A 54 8.61 -17.97 -9.23
N CYS A 55 7.59 -18.73 -8.86
CA CYS A 55 7.46 -19.32 -7.53
C CYS A 55 8.52 -20.41 -7.24
N SER A 56 9.18 -20.96 -8.26
CA SER A 56 10.29 -21.89 -8.07
C SER A 56 11.62 -21.22 -7.73
N LEU A 57 11.72 -19.90 -7.97
CA LEU A 57 12.91 -19.12 -7.66
C LEU A 57 12.89 -18.67 -6.21
N GLY A 58 13.99 -18.83 -5.53
CA GLY A 58 14.15 -18.40 -4.15
C GLY A 58 15.59 -18.57 -3.67
N THR A 59 15.99 -17.73 -2.72
CA THR A 59 17.33 -17.82 -2.09
C THR A 59 17.40 -18.96 -1.08
N ASN A 60 16.27 -19.24 -0.40
CA ASN A 60 16.13 -20.39 0.47
C ASN A 60 15.55 -21.58 -0.32
N PRO A 61 16.23 -22.73 -0.41
CA PRO A 61 15.81 -23.84 -1.26
C PRO A 61 14.51 -24.51 -0.80
N GLU A 62 14.19 -24.46 0.49
CA GLU A 62 12.99 -25.06 1.06
C GLU A 62 11.80 -24.11 1.02
N LEU A 63 11.99 -22.88 1.48
CA LEU A 63 10.92 -21.91 1.71
C LEU A 63 10.69 -20.95 0.53
N GLY A 64 11.70 -20.71 -0.31
CA GLY A 64 11.64 -19.74 -1.39
C GLY A 64 12.35 -18.44 -1.03
N PHE A 65 11.62 -17.34 -0.95
CA PHE A 65 12.07 -15.95 -0.73
C PHE A 65 12.86 -15.37 -1.91
N ARG A 66 12.42 -14.22 -2.38
CA ARG A 66 13.07 -13.46 -3.43
C ARG A 66 12.96 -11.96 -3.15
N TRP A 67 13.53 -11.53 -2.01
CA TRP A 67 13.53 -10.14 -1.63
C TRP A 67 14.34 -9.28 -2.59
N ALA A 68 14.15 -7.95 -2.50
CA ALA A 68 14.75 -6.97 -3.37
C ALA A 68 16.26 -7.15 -3.55
N GLY A 69 16.72 -7.10 -4.81
CA GLY A 69 18.12 -7.16 -5.19
C GLY A 69 18.79 -8.53 -5.04
N THR A 70 18.10 -9.55 -4.50
CA THR A 70 18.63 -10.90 -4.37
C THR A 70 18.88 -11.57 -5.72
N THR A 71 19.68 -12.63 -5.72
CA THR A 71 19.94 -13.44 -6.92
C THR A 71 18.65 -14.03 -7.49
N ALA A 72 17.71 -14.40 -6.63
CA ALA A 72 16.41 -14.94 -7.02
C ALA A 72 15.53 -13.86 -7.68
N GLU A 73 15.42 -12.68 -7.09
CA GLU A 73 14.67 -11.57 -7.70
C GLU A 73 15.31 -11.10 -9.01
N ARG A 74 16.64 -11.05 -9.08
CA ARG A 74 17.37 -10.72 -10.31
C ARG A 74 17.06 -11.69 -11.45
N ALA A 75 16.88 -12.99 -11.14
CA ALA A 75 16.46 -13.98 -12.12
C ALA A 75 15.03 -13.70 -12.62
N VAL A 76 14.11 -13.28 -11.72
CA VAL A 76 12.77 -12.82 -12.09
C VAL A 76 12.84 -11.58 -12.98
N SER A 77 13.57 -10.54 -12.57
CA SER A 77 13.74 -9.30 -13.36
C SER A 77 14.27 -9.58 -14.77
N SER A 78 15.26 -10.47 -14.88
CA SER A 78 15.83 -10.88 -16.18
C SER A 78 14.79 -11.58 -17.04
N ARG A 79 14.03 -12.52 -16.48
CA ARG A 79 12.98 -13.24 -17.21
C ARG A 79 11.81 -12.33 -17.60
N VAL A 80 11.40 -11.39 -16.74
CA VAL A 80 10.40 -10.36 -17.08
C VAL A 80 10.85 -9.54 -18.29
N ALA A 81 12.09 -9.08 -18.29
CA ALA A 81 12.65 -8.33 -19.42
C ALA A 81 12.72 -9.18 -20.72
N GLU A 82 13.06 -10.46 -20.61
CA GLU A 82 13.05 -11.41 -21.74
C GLU A 82 11.64 -11.60 -22.29
N GLU A 83 10.63 -11.82 -21.44
CA GLU A 83 9.23 -11.93 -21.85
C GLU A 83 8.74 -10.65 -22.53
N MET A 84 9.03 -9.48 -21.97
CA MET A 84 8.68 -8.19 -22.57
C MET A 84 9.32 -8.01 -23.96
N LYS A 85 10.61 -8.35 -24.11
CA LYS A 85 11.29 -8.34 -25.42
C LYS A 85 10.69 -9.35 -26.41
N ALA A 86 10.44 -10.58 -25.94
CA ALA A 86 9.90 -11.66 -26.78
C ALA A 86 8.49 -11.34 -27.31
N MET A 87 7.66 -10.61 -26.51
CA MET A 87 6.35 -10.16 -26.97
C MET A 87 6.41 -8.88 -27.83
N GLY A 88 7.61 -8.29 -28.00
CA GLY A 88 7.84 -7.12 -28.85
C GLY A 88 7.45 -5.80 -28.20
N LEU A 89 7.64 -5.63 -26.90
CA LEU A 89 7.56 -4.32 -26.26
C LEU A 89 8.78 -3.47 -26.64
N ASP A 90 8.55 -2.17 -26.71
CA ASP A 90 9.60 -1.20 -26.99
C ASP A 90 10.27 -0.75 -25.66
N ASN A 91 11.47 -0.19 -25.73
CA ASN A 91 12.21 0.41 -24.63
C ASN A 91 12.37 -0.49 -23.39
N VAL A 92 12.44 -1.82 -23.58
CA VAL A 92 12.61 -2.76 -22.47
C VAL A 92 13.96 -2.60 -21.82
N ARG A 93 13.94 -2.27 -20.53
CA ARG A 93 15.15 -1.98 -19.75
C ARG A 93 14.99 -2.38 -18.29
N LEU A 94 16.13 -2.60 -17.62
CA LEU A 94 16.26 -2.74 -16.18
C LEU A 94 16.74 -1.40 -15.63
N GLU A 95 16.02 -0.84 -14.68
CA GLU A 95 16.34 0.43 -14.02
C GLU A 95 16.86 0.14 -12.61
N PRO A 96 18.12 0.48 -12.28
CA PRO A 96 18.68 0.16 -10.99
C PRO A 96 18.02 0.99 -9.87
N VAL A 97 17.72 0.31 -8.78
CA VAL A 97 17.16 0.88 -7.55
C VAL A 97 18.09 0.54 -6.39
N PRO A 98 18.64 1.53 -5.67
CA PRO A 98 19.40 1.25 -4.46
C PRO A 98 18.51 0.61 -3.40
N VAL A 99 18.82 -0.63 -2.99
CA VAL A 99 18.10 -1.38 -1.96
C VAL A 99 19.08 -2.09 -1.04
N ASP A 100 18.65 -2.37 0.17
CA ASP A 100 19.39 -3.22 1.09
C ASP A 100 19.05 -4.68 0.79
N VAL A 101 20.05 -5.45 0.37
CA VAL A 101 19.90 -6.82 -0.13
C VAL A 101 20.16 -7.82 0.98
N PHE A 102 19.26 -8.78 1.15
CA PHE A 102 19.35 -9.89 2.11
C PHE A 102 19.14 -11.22 1.39
N GLU A 103 20.23 -11.92 1.10
CA GLU A 103 20.20 -13.28 0.50
C GLU A 103 19.96 -14.29 1.61
N PHE A 104 18.70 -14.58 1.91
CA PHE A 104 18.32 -15.53 2.95
C PHE A 104 18.58 -16.97 2.52
N GLU A 105 19.45 -17.67 3.23
CA GLU A 105 19.84 -19.05 2.88
C GLU A 105 19.21 -20.08 3.81
N GLU A 106 19.23 -19.85 5.14
CA GLU A 106 18.78 -20.82 6.14
C GLU A 106 18.37 -20.14 7.44
N ALA A 107 17.25 -20.58 8.03
CA ALA A 107 16.93 -20.30 9.43
C ALA A 107 16.51 -21.60 10.15
N SER A 108 16.95 -21.77 11.40
CA SER A 108 16.54 -22.91 12.21
C SER A 108 16.75 -22.69 13.70
N LEU A 109 15.98 -23.41 14.50
CA LEU A 109 16.15 -23.50 15.95
C LEU A 109 16.36 -24.98 16.32
N THR A 110 17.49 -25.30 16.97
CA THR A 110 17.74 -26.66 17.45
C THR A 110 17.63 -26.70 18.98
N VAL A 111 16.76 -27.56 19.49
CA VAL A 111 16.48 -27.75 20.92
C VAL A 111 16.55 -29.22 21.27
N GLY A 112 17.43 -29.63 22.17
CA GLY A 112 17.55 -31.02 22.62
C GLY A 112 17.79 -32.02 21.48
N GLY A 113 18.43 -31.60 20.39
CA GLY A 113 18.63 -32.41 19.17
C GLY A 113 17.48 -32.36 18.16
N ARG A 114 16.33 -31.80 18.49
CA ARG A 114 15.22 -31.54 17.55
C ARG A 114 15.50 -30.24 16.82
N ARG A 115 15.60 -30.32 15.48
CA ARG A 115 15.71 -29.13 14.60
C ARG A 115 14.33 -28.70 14.14
N LEU A 116 13.99 -27.43 14.36
CA LEU A 116 12.77 -26.76 13.91
C LEU A 116 13.11 -25.94 12.66
N THR A 117 12.31 -26.06 11.62
CA THR A 117 12.36 -25.16 10.45
C THR A 117 11.87 -23.79 10.90
N ALA A 118 12.57 -22.76 10.44
CA ALA A 118 12.23 -21.37 10.75
C ALA A 118 12.29 -20.51 9.50
N SER A 119 11.59 -19.40 9.54
CA SER A 119 11.66 -18.29 8.58
C SER A 119 12.28 -17.06 9.24
N THR A 120 12.43 -16.00 8.47
CA THR A 120 12.87 -14.68 8.93
C THR A 120 12.22 -13.60 8.06
N VAL A 121 12.60 -12.36 8.25
CA VAL A 121 12.19 -11.19 7.45
C VAL A 121 13.42 -10.46 6.94
N GLY A 122 13.30 -9.72 5.84
CA GLY A 122 14.38 -8.87 5.35
C GLY A 122 14.82 -7.85 6.40
N GLY A 123 16.12 -7.56 6.43
CA GLY A 123 16.67 -6.57 7.35
C GLY A 123 17.15 -7.09 8.70
N VAL A 124 17.10 -8.37 8.95
CA VAL A 124 17.57 -8.99 10.20
C VAL A 124 19.08 -9.27 10.13
N PRO A 125 19.88 -9.02 11.20
CA PRO A 125 21.29 -9.39 11.21
C PRO A 125 21.46 -10.91 11.27
N PRO A 126 22.35 -11.51 10.43
CA PRO A 126 22.65 -12.94 10.49
C PRO A 126 23.40 -13.33 11.77
N THR A 127 23.38 -14.64 12.09
CA THR A 127 24.26 -15.24 13.10
C THR A 127 25.65 -15.52 12.52
N SER A 128 26.60 -15.93 13.40
CA SER A 128 27.76 -16.66 12.90
C SER A 128 27.33 -17.96 12.19
N PRO A 129 28.19 -18.57 11.35
CA PRO A 129 27.85 -19.82 10.67
C PRO A 129 27.43 -20.97 11.60
N GLU A 130 27.97 -20.99 12.82
CA GLU A 130 27.68 -21.97 13.87
C GLU A 130 26.38 -21.66 14.61
N GLY A 131 25.83 -20.47 14.42
CA GLY A 131 24.67 -19.97 15.15
C GLY A 131 25.01 -19.43 16.54
N VAL A 132 23.96 -19.16 17.30
CA VAL A 132 24.02 -18.70 18.69
C VAL A 132 23.40 -19.78 19.57
N THR A 133 24.21 -20.35 20.48
CA THR A 133 23.73 -21.33 21.47
C THR A 133 23.60 -20.66 22.83
N ALA A 134 22.37 -20.61 23.38
CA ALA A 134 22.09 -19.99 24.67
C ALA A 134 20.83 -20.58 25.34
N PRO A 135 20.65 -20.35 26.65
CA PRO A 135 19.39 -20.65 27.32
C PRO A 135 18.24 -19.85 26.70
N VAL A 136 17.05 -20.47 26.65
CA VAL A 136 15.83 -19.83 26.16
C VAL A 136 14.98 -19.31 27.33
N VAL A 137 14.43 -18.10 27.18
CA VAL A 137 13.50 -17.50 28.15
C VAL A 137 12.25 -17.03 27.41
N TYR A 138 11.09 -17.39 27.93
CA TYR A 138 9.81 -16.93 27.39
C TYR A 138 9.44 -15.55 27.97
N VAL A 139 9.25 -14.58 27.08
CA VAL A 139 8.97 -13.18 27.41
C VAL A 139 7.58 -12.73 26.92
N ARG A 140 6.65 -13.66 26.77
CA ARG A 140 5.27 -13.38 26.34
C ARG A 140 5.20 -12.49 25.10
N GLY A 141 4.49 -11.33 25.17
CA GLY A 141 4.34 -10.40 24.05
C GLY A 141 5.56 -9.49 23.80
N GLY A 142 6.63 -9.61 24.61
CA GLY A 142 7.86 -8.86 24.40
C GLY A 142 7.77 -7.38 24.76
N THR A 143 6.79 -6.96 25.58
CA THR A 143 6.74 -5.60 26.14
C THR A 143 7.79 -5.42 27.24
N ALA A 144 8.11 -4.18 27.62
CA ALA A 144 9.02 -3.90 28.74
C ALA A 144 8.57 -4.61 30.02
N ALA A 145 7.28 -4.61 30.32
CA ALA A 145 6.71 -5.29 31.47
C ALA A 145 6.84 -6.82 31.41
N ASP A 146 6.71 -7.41 30.21
CA ASP A 146 6.90 -8.84 30.01
C ASP A 146 8.36 -9.25 30.24
N PHE A 147 9.30 -8.44 29.76
CA PHE A 147 10.73 -8.63 30.01
C PHE A 147 11.07 -8.49 31.50
N ASP A 148 10.50 -7.48 32.18
CA ASP A 148 10.70 -7.28 33.63
C ASP A 148 10.19 -8.50 34.42
N ALA A 149 9.04 -9.06 34.04
CA ALA A 149 8.47 -10.25 34.65
C ALA A 149 9.31 -11.51 34.40
N ALA A 150 9.96 -11.59 33.22
CA ALA A 150 10.84 -12.73 32.87
C ALA A 150 12.21 -12.66 33.57
N GLY A 151 12.61 -11.50 34.09
CA GLY A 151 13.87 -11.26 34.79
C GLY A 151 15.06 -11.07 33.84
N ASP A 152 16.26 -11.49 34.28
CA ASP A 152 17.48 -11.30 33.49
C ASP A 152 17.48 -12.17 32.24
N VAL A 153 17.58 -11.52 31.07
CA VAL A 153 17.65 -12.14 29.73
C VAL A 153 19.01 -11.94 29.05
N ALA A 154 19.95 -11.28 29.71
CA ALA A 154 21.27 -11.02 29.14
C ALA A 154 21.98 -12.34 28.73
N GLY A 155 22.49 -12.39 27.51
CA GLY A 155 23.13 -13.57 26.95
C GLY A 155 22.20 -14.75 26.68
N LYS A 156 20.87 -14.55 26.65
CA LYS A 156 19.88 -15.59 26.39
C LYS A 156 19.13 -15.34 25.06
N ILE A 157 18.55 -16.40 24.54
CA ILE A 157 17.57 -16.32 23.44
C ILE A 157 16.20 -16.07 24.07
N VAL A 158 15.43 -15.13 23.54
CA VAL A 158 14.08 -14.85 24.02
C VAL A 158 13.05 -15.43 23.07
N LEU A 159 12.00 -16.05 23.62
CA LEU A 159 10.82 -16.50 22.89
C LEU A 159 9.71 -15.48 23.07
N VAL A 160 9.18 -14.94 21.96
CA VAL A 160 8.13 -13.92 21.92
C VAL A 160 6.87 -14.49 21.27
N ASP A 161 5.72 -14.28 21.87
CA ASP A 161 4.41 -14.47 21.23
C ASP A 161 4.05 -13.17 20.49
N LEU A 162 4.26 -13.14 19.18
CA LEU A 162 3.93 -11.99 18.38
C LEU A 162 2.41 -11.84 18.27
N LYS A 163 1.91 -10.68 18.64
CA LYS A 163 0.53 -10.26 18.44
C LYS A 163 0.48 -9.25 17.29
N LEU A 164 0.19 -9.77 16.10
CA LEU A 164 0.04 -8.96 14.90
C LEU A 164 -1.04 -7.88 15.10
N GLY A 165 -0.85 -6.69 14.51
CA GLY A 165 -1.79 -5.57 14.67
C GLY A 165 -1.66 -4.79 15.99
N SER A 166 -0.74 -5.18 16.91
CA SER A 166 -0.45 -4.40 18.13
C SER A 166 0.74 -3.47 17.92
N TRP A 167 1.83 -3.99 17.39
CA TRP A 167 3.07 -3.30 17.03
C TRP A 167 3.95 -4.22 16.18
N TRP A 168 4.89 -3.62 15.47
CA TRP A 168 5.89 -4.34 14.70
C TRP A 168 6.85 -5.14 15.59
N LEU A 169 7.32 -6.28 15.11
CA LEU A 169 8.31 -7.12 15.81
C LEU A 169 9.58 -6.35 16.19
N THR A 170 9.94 -5.33 15.44
CA THR A 170 11.07 -4.45 15.77
C THR A 170 11.04 -3.96 17.22
N LEU A 171 9.89 -3.63 17.79
CA LEU A 171 9.82 -3.13 19.15
C LEU A 171 10.21 -4.19 20.19
N PRO A 172 9.68 -5.44 20.18
CA PRO A 172 10.19 -6.52 21.02
C PRO A 172 11.67 -6.85 20.78
N ALA A 173 12.14 -6.78 19.51
CA ALA A 173 13.55 -7.04 19.20
C ALA A 173 14.49 -5.95 19.74
N LEU A 174 14.08 -4.67 19.68
CA LEU A 174 14.80 -3.57 20.29
C LEU A 174 14.80 -3.66 21.82
N GLU A 175 13.69 -4.07 22.43
CA GLU A 175 13.62 -4.31 23.88
C GLU A 175 14.56 -5.46 24.28
N ALA A 176 14.63 -6.52 23.48
CA ALA A 176 15.59 -7.61 23.66
C ALA A 176 17.05 -7.11 23.55
N ALA A 177 17.35 -6.21 22.60
CA ALA A 177 18.66 -5.59 22.44
C ALA A 177 19.06 -4.76 23.65
N GLU A 178 18.18 -3.89 24.14
CA GLU A 178 18.41 -3.07 25.34
C GLU A 178 18.74 -3.94 26.57
N ARG A 179 18.17 -5.12 26.64
CA ARG A 179 18.38 -6.10 27.71
C ARG A 179 19.48 -7.12 27.40
N ARG A 180 20.22 -6.92 26.29
CA ARG A 180 21.38 -7.73 25.89
C ARG A 180 21.03 -9.20 25.64
N ALA A 181 19.83 -9.52 25.17
CA ALA A 181 19.50 -10.82 24.61
C ALA A 181 20.34 -11.06 23.34
N VAL A 182 20.63 -12.32 23.03
CA VAL A 182 21.52 -12.70 21.92
C VAL A 182 20.78 -13.28 20.71
N GLY A 183 19.47 -13.46 20.83
CA GLY A 183 18.60 -13.93 19.73
C GLY A 183 17.14 -13.80 20.13
N VAL A 184 16.28 -13.67 19.13
CA VAL A 184 14.82 -13.63 19.28
C VAL A 184 14.20 -14.74 18.45
N VAL A 185 13.32 -15.52 19.05
CA VAL A 185 12.46 -16.49 18.40
C VAL A 185 11.03 -16.01 18.52
N CYS A 186 10.34 -15.85 17.40
CA CYS A 186 8.95 -15.45 17.37
C CYS A 186 8.03 -16.61 17.05
N THR A 187 6.89 -16.64 17.69
CA THR A 187 5.74 -17.46 17.35
C THR A 187 4.48 -16.60 17.39
N TYR A 188 3.35 -17.15 17.00
CA TYR A 188 2.10 -16.42 16.88
C TYR A 188 1.15 -16.75 18.03
N THR A 189 0.38 -15.76 18.51
CA THR A 189 -0.63 -16.01 19.53
C THR A 189 -1.87 -16.69 18.93
N PRO A 190 -2.53 -17.61 19.67
CA PRO A 190 -3.81 -18.19 19.25
C PRO A 190 -4.93 -17.15 19.11
N ASP A 191 -4.82 -16.03 19.81
CA ASP A 191 -5.83 -14.95 19.79
C ASP A 191 -5.76 -14.10 18.53
N ASP A 192 -4.68 -14.22 17.74
CA ASP A 192 -4.51 -13.54 16.47
C ASP A 192 -4.99 -14.44 15.33
N THR A 193 -6.31 -14.68 15.33
CA THR A 193 -6.95 -15.63 14.41
C THR A 193 -7.07 -15.13 12.98
N LYS A 194 -6.73 -13.87 12.72
CA LYS A 194 -6.82 -13.28 11.38
C LYS A 194 -5.83 -13.95 10.42
N TYR A 195 -4.58 -14.13 10.87
CA TYR A 195 -3.50 -14.70 10.06
C TYR A 195 -3.34 -16.20 10.33
N PHE A 196 -3.11 -16.99 9.25
CA PHE A 196 -2.90 -18.44 9.31
C PHE A 196 -3.99 -19.21 10.06
N SER A 197 -5.23 -18.72 9.99
CA SER A 197 -6.34 -19.33 10.70
C SER A 197 -6.48 -20.82 10.35
N GLY A 198 -6.36 -21.69 11.36
CA GLY A 198 -6.54 -23.13 11.24
C GLY A 198 -5.26 -23.93 10.95
N ASP A 199 -4.15 -23.35 10.53
CA ASP A 199 -2.89 -24.06 10.36
C ASP A 199 -1.83 -23.65 11.39
N ASP A 200 -1.68 -24.45 12.44
CA ASP A 200 -0.69 -24.24 13.49
C ASP A 200 0.75 -24.58 13.07
N ALA A 201 0.93 -25.21 11.90
CA ALA A 201 2.23 -25.52 11.30
C ALA A 201 2.71 -24.47 10.30
N ALA A 202 1.87 -23.50 9.95
CA ALA A 202 2.25 -22.45 9.03
C ALA A 202 3.44 -21.65 9.57
N LEU A 203 4.34 -21.29 8.65
CA LEU A 203 5.43 -20.35 8.89
C LEU A 203 5.07 -19.02 8.26
N GLY A 204 5.24 -17.95 8.99
CA GLY A 204 5.06 -16.59 8.49
C GLY A 204 6.39 -15.84 8.41
N SER A 205 6.38 -14.74 7.65
CA SER A 205 7.44 -13.75 7.56
C SER A 205 6.73 -12.40 7.58
N PHE A 206 6.49 -11.86 8.77
CA PHE A 206 5.86 -10.56 8.90
C PHE A 206 6.89 -9.46 8.87
N ASP A 207 6.48 -8.33 8.32
CA ASP A 207 7.30 -7.16 8.21
C ASP A 207 7.82 -6.74 9.59
N GLY A 208 9.10 -6.56 9.66
CA GLY A 208 9.78 -6.03 10.82
C GLY A 208 10.78 -5.02 10.33
N GLN A 209 10.75 -3.84 10.91
CA GLN A 209 11.76 -2.84 10.59
C GLN A 209 13.10 -3.34 11.10
N TYR A 210 14.07 -3.43 10.20
CA TYR A 210 15.41 -3.78 10.58
C TYR A 210 16.04 -2.72 11.46
N ASP A 211 16.67 -3.19 12.51
CA ASP A 211 17.56 -2.38 13.33
C ASP A 211 18.92 -3.07 13.43
N SER A 212 19.96 -2.38 12.97
CA SER A 212 21.34 -2.88 13.00
C SER A 212 21.86 -3.22 14.39
N GLY A 213 21.20 -2.68 15.44
CA GLY A 213 21.50 -2.98 16.84
C GLY A 213 20.64 -4.09 17.45
N ALA A 214 19.66 -4.63 16.72
CA ALA A 214 18.83 -5.72 17.20
C ALA A 214 19.57 -7.08 17.09
N PRO A 215 19.27 -8.06 17.96
CA PRO A 215 19.79 -9.41 17.80
C PRO A 215 19.12 -10.10 16.61
N PRO A 216 19.74 -11.17 16.03
CA PRO A 216 19.09 -11.97 15.02
C PRO A 216 17.76 -12.53 15.52
N TRP A 217 16.73 -12.54 14.65
CA TRP A 217 15.45 -13.15 14.97
C TRP A 217 14.92 -14.06 13.87
N ILE A 218 14.17 -15.06 14.30
CA ILE A 218 13.54 -16.04 13.43
C ILE A 218 12.10 -16.27 13.85
N TYR A 219 11.27 -16.71 12.92
CA TYR A 219 9.91 -17.16 13.17
C TYR A 219 9.85 -18.68 13.15
N ILE A 220 9.12 -19.25 14.11
CA ILE A 220 8.75 -20.68 14.12
C ILE A 220 7.23 -20.81 14.08
N SER A 221 6.73 -21.97 13.66
CA SER A 221 5.30 -22.23 13.64
C SER A 221 4.70 -22.12 15.05
N ARG A 222 3.40 -21.85 15.13
CA ARG A 222 2.68 -21.83 16.42
C ARG A 222 2.79 -23.18 17.13
N ARG A 223 2.68 -24.29 16.41
CA ARG A 223 2.85 -25.65 16.94
C ARG A 223 4.22 -25.83 17.61
N ASP A 224 5.27 -25.37 16.97
CA ASP A 224 6.62 -25.48 17.53
C ASP A 224 6.85 -24.50 18.68
N GLY A 225 6.22 -23.31 18.62
CA GLY A 225 6.21 -22.35 19.73
C GLY A 225 5.52 -22.91 20.96
N ASP A 226 4.36 -23.55 20.80
CA ASP A 226 3.62 -24.15 21.92
C ASP A 226 4.38 -25.35 22.51
N TRP A 227 5.00 -26.17 21.63
CA TRP A 227 5.91 -27.22 22.09
C TRP A 227 7.09 -26.64 22.90
N LEU A 228 7.76 -25.59 22.40
CA LEU A 228 8.89 -24.97 23.10
C LEU A 228 8.47 -24.36 24.45
N LYS A 229 7.30 -23.74 24.52
CA LYS A 229 6.73 -23.26 25.79
C LYS A 229 6.50 -24.39 26.79
N SER A 230 6.05 -25.56 26.31
CA SER A 230 5.88 -26.73 27.17
C SER A 230 7.20 -27.30 27.71
N GLU A 231 8.26 -27.31 26.89
CA GLU A 231 9.61 -27.70 27.31
C GLU A 231 10.16 -26.71 28.36
N LEU A 232 9.95 -25.41 28.16
CA LEU A 232 10.33 -24.37 29.11
C LEU A 232 9.61 -24.51 30.45
N ALA A 233 8.35 -24.91 30.45
CA ALA A 233 7.58 -25.17 31.67
C ALA A 233 8.06 -26.43 32.41
N ALA A 234 8.60 -27.41 31.67
CA ALA A 234 9.17 -28.64 32.26
C ALA A 234 10.57 -28.43 32.82
N GLY A 235 11.32 -27.41 32.37
CA GLY A 235 12.67 -27.17 32.87
C GLY A 235 13.46 -26.14 32.08
N ARG A 236 14.77 -26.10 32.33
CA ARG A 236 15.66 -25.20 31.58
C ARG A 236 15.93 -25.76 30.18
N VAL A 237 15.70 -24.91 29.17
CA VAL A 237 15.94 -25.23 27.75
C VAL A 237 17.11 -24.40 27.24
N SER A 238 18.01 -25.02 26.52
CA SER A 238 19.03 -24.35 25.70
C SER A 238 18.75 -24.63 24.24
N ALA A 239 18.94 -23.64 23.39
CA ALA A 239 18.71 -23.76 21.94
C ALA A 239 19.90 -23.19 21.17
N THR A 240 20.08 -23.70 19.94
CA THR A 240 20.96 -23.10 18.93
C THR A 240 20.10 -22.46 17.87
N LEU A 241 20.18 -21.13 17.77
CA LEU A 241 19.55 -20.33 16.72
C LEU A 241 20.55 -20.12 15.58
N VAL A 242 20.15 -20.48 14.38
CA VAL A 242 20.93 -20.25 13.16
C VAL A 242 20.11 -19.37 12.22
N LEU A 243 20.73 -18.30 11.72
CA LEU A 243 20.23 -17.47 10.62
C LEU A 243 21.40 -17.17 9.69
N LYS A 244 21.35 -17.71 8.46
CA LYS A 244 22.35 -17.48 7.43
C LYS A 244 21.80 -16.60 6.35
N GLU A 245 22.44 -15.47 6.20
CA GLU A 245 22.13 -14.48 5.17
C GLU A 245 23.40 -13.80 4.70
N LYS A 246 23.44 -13.46 3.41
CA LYS A 246 24.46 -12.58 2.88
C LYS A 246 23.87 -11.19 2.70
N VAL A 247 24.37 -10.22 3.44
CA VAL A 247 23.87 -8.85 3.45
C VAL A 247 24.73 -7.94 2.58
N THR A 248 24.08 -7.13 1.73
CA THR A 248 24.74 -6.06 0.96
C THR A 248 23.86 -4.82 0.99
N LEU A 249 24.20 -3.86 1.85
CA LEU A 249 23.41 -2.64 2.00
C LEU A 249 23.51 -1.75 0.76
N ALA A 250 22.53 -0.90 0.50
CA ALA A 250 22.50 0.06 -0.62
C ALA A 250 23.77 0.93 -0.67
N GLY A 251 24.24 1.41 0.49
CA GLY A 251 25.49 2.18 0.61
C GLY A 251 26.76 1.40 0.26
N ALA A 252 26.70 0.07 0.20
CA ALA A 252 27.78 -0.84 -0.21
C ALA A 252 27.54 -1.45 -1.61
N GLY A 253 26.58 -0.92 -2.37
CA GLY A 253 26.28 -1.35 -3.73
C GLY A 253 25.08 -2.31 -3.86
N GLY A 254 24.29 -2.50 -2.81
CA GLY A 254 23.02 -3.24 -2.87
C GLY A 254 22.08 -2.61 -3.90
N THR A 255 21.56 -3.42 -4.82
CA THR A 255 20.80 -2.93 -5.98
C THR A 255 19.76 -3.95 -6.41
N GLY A 256 18.49 -3.54 -6.42
CA GLY A 256 17.39 -4.19 -7.13
C GLY A 256 17.18 -3.56 -8.51
N PHE A 257 16.22 -4.06 -9.26
CA PHE A 257 15.90 -3.53 -10.58
C PHE A 257 14.40 -3.45 -10.80
N ASN A 258 13.91 -2.25 -11.10
CA ASN A 258 12.63 -2.13 -11.78
C ASN A 258 12.77 -2.58 -13.24
N VAL A 259 11.78 -3.25 -13.79
CA VAL A 259 11.76 -3.64 -15.21
C VAL A 259 10.67 -2.88 -15.92
N VAL A 260 11.02 -2.13 -16.97
CA VAL A 260 10.08 -1.30 -17.73
C VAL A 260 10.03 -1.76 -19.18
N GLY A 261 8.81 -1.81 -19.74
CA GLY A 261 8.57 -2.03 -21.18
C GLY A 261 7.35 -1.25 -21.66
N GLU A 262 7.29 -0.91 -22.93
CA GLU A 262 6.31 0.03 -23.46
C GLU A 262 5.63 -0.47 -24.74
N ILE A 263 4.34 -0.09 -24.92
CA ILE A 263 3.66 -0.09 -26.22
C ILE A 263 3.43 1.38 -26.58
N PRO A 264 4.14 1.93 -27.58
CA PRO A 264 4.07 3.35 -27.91
C PRO A 264 2.66 3.78 -28.34
N GLY A 265 2.24 4.93 -27.83
CA GLY A 265 0.99 5.57 -28.19
C GLY A 265 1.05 6.24 -29.56
N ARG A 266 -0.04 6.13 -30.35
CA ARG A 266 -0.13 6.73 -31.70
C ARG A 266 -0.30 8.25 -31.69
N ARG A 267 -0.73 8.88 -30.55
CA ARG A 267 -0.94 10.34 -30.47
C ARG A 267 0.37 11.13 -30.40
N GLY A 268 1.40 10.56 -29.79
CA GLY A 268 2.68 11.26 -29.62
C GLY A 268 2.61 12.47 -28.67
N ASP A 269 1.57 12.55 -27.83
CA ASP A 269 1.34 13.63 -26.86
C ASP A 269 2.03 13.41 -25.51
N GLY A 270 2.73 12.28 -25.37
CA GLY A 270 3.47 11.90 -24.18
C GLY A 270 2.61 11.41 -23.00
N GLN A 271 1.28 11.26 -23.20
CA GLN A 271 0.41 10.70 -22.16
C GLN A 271 0.60 9.19 -22.01
N ILE A 272 0.44 8.70 -20.80
CA ILE A 272 0.78 7.34 -20.38
C ILE A 272 -0.41 6.72 -19.62
N VAL A 273 -0.69 5.44 -19.87
CA VAL A 273 -1.40 4.56 -18.93
C VAL A 273 -0.36 3.62 -18.34
N LEU A 274 -0.19 3.63 -17.02
CA LEU A 274 0.85 2.90 -16.33
C LEU A 274 0.26 1.70 -15.58
N PHE A 275 0.84 0.53 -15.80
CA PHE A 275 0.53 -0.71 -15.08
C PHE A 275 1.74 -1.13 -14.28
N ALA A 276 1.53 -1.56 -13.02
CA ALA A 276 2.59 -2.19 -12.26
C ALA A 276 2.10 -3.38 -11.45
N ALA A 277 3.05 -4.24 -11.11
CA ALA A 277 3.00 -5.32 -10.15
C ALA A 277 4.40 -5.51 -9.60
N HIS A 278 4.55 -5.95 -8.34
CA HIS A 278 5.87 -6.17 -7.79
C HIS A 278 6.39 -7.59 -8.09
N GLN A 279 7.72 -7.74 -8.02
CA GLN A 279 8.40 -8.98 -8.39
C GLN A 279 9.15 -9.64 -7.25
N ASP A 280 9.42 -8.91 -6.17
CA ASP A 280 9.92 -9.47 -4.93
C ASP A 280 8.81 -10.20 -4.16
N ALA A 281 9.16 -11.00 -3.17
CA ALA A 281 8.17 -11.79 -2.44
C ALA A 281 8.71 -12.43 -1.18
N HIS A 282 7.84 -12.61 -0.21
CA HIS A 282 7.99 -13.56 0.88
C HIS A 282 7.66 -14.97 0.41
N PHE A 283 8.39 -15.96 0.87
CA PHE A 283 8.22 -17.38 0.50
C PHE A 283 8.15 -17.61 -1.03
N ARG A 284 7.22 -18.45 -1.50
CA ARG A 284 7.03 -18.74 -2.93
C ARG A 284 6.02 -17.82 -3.60
N ALA A 285 5.12 -17.23 -2.81
CA ALA A 285 4.19 -16.16 -3.17
C ALA A 285 3.45 -16.36 -4.50
N GLY A 286 2.47 -17.23 -4.51
CA GLY A 286 1.62 -17.48 -5.67
C GLY A 286 0.66 -16.32 -5.93
N ALA A 287 0.04 -15.78 -4.88
CA ALA A 287 -0.87 -14.66 -4.94
C ALA A 287 -0.15 -13.31 -4.78
N ASP A 288 0.80 -13.24 -3.86
CA ASP A 288 1.50 -12.00 -3.47
C ASP A 288 2.97 -12.01 -3.92
N ASP A 289 3.35 -11.45 -5.06
CA ASP A 289 2.50 -10.83 -6.09
C ASP A 289 2.69 -11.51 -7.46
N THR A 290 3.14 -12.79 -7.45
CA THR A 290 3.47 -13.48 -8.71
C THR A 290 2.29 -13.55 -9.68
N ALA A 291 1.07 -13.78 -9.17
CA ALA A 291 -0.11 -13.86 -10.04
C ALA A 291 -0.40 -12.52 -10.73
N ALA A 292 -0.24 -11.39 -10.03
CA ALA A 292 -0.44 -10.07 -10.60
C ALA A 292 0.67 -9.69 -11.59
N LEU A 293 1.93 -9.96 -11.26
CA LEU A 293 3.06 -9.78 -12.17
C LEU A 293 2.84 -10.54 -13.50
N VAL A 294 2.45 -11.81 -13.42
CA VAL A 294 2.17 -12.65 -14.58
C VAL A 294 0.93 -12.16 -15.34
N ASN A 295 -0.07 -11.65 -14.62
CA ASN A 295 -1.25 -11.06 -15.26
C ASN A 295 -0.90 -9.79 -16.04
N MET A 296 -0.05 -8.93 -15.51
CA MET A 296 0.48 -7.75 -16.20
C MET A 296 1.19 -8.14 -17.51
N LEU A 297 2.07 -9.15 -17.46
CA LEU A 297 2.76 -9.69 -18.66
C LEU A 297 1.77 -10.30 -19.65
N THR A 298 0.73 -10.98 -19.17
CA THR A 298 -0.32 -11.58 -20.02
C THR A 298 -1.13 -10.50 -20.74
N ILE A 299 -1.47 -9.42 -20.04
CA ILE A 299 -2.16 -8.25 -20.62
C ILE A 299 -1.30 -7.62 -21.72
N ALA A 300 -0.03 -7.36 -21.43
CA ALA A 300 0.91 -6.79 -22.41
C ALA A 300 1.03 -7.67 -23.65
N LYS A 301 1.20 -8.99 -23.47
CA LYS A 301 1.28 -9.98 -24.55
C LYS A 301 0.01 -10.05 -25.38
N ALA A 302 -1.15 -10.01 -24.71
CA ALA A 302 -2.44 -10.02 -25.39
C ALA A 302 -2.69 -8.74 -26.19
N MET A 303 -2.31 -7.57 -25.68
CA MET A 303 -2.37 -6.30 -26.42
C MET A 303 -1.53 -6.35 -27.69
N LYS A 304 -0.29 -6.82 -27.62
CA LYS A 304 0.60 -6.94 -28.79
C LYS A 304 0.06 -7.98 -29.81
N ALA A 305 -0.35 -9.16 -29.34
CA ALA A 305 -0.81 -10.25 -30.22
C ALA A 305 -2.15 -9.95 -30.89
N SER A 306 -3.08 -9.27 -30.20
CA SER A 306 -4.34 -8.81 -30.81
C SER A 306 -4.14 -7.65 -31.81
N GLY A 307 -2.96 -7.01 -31.78
CA GLY A 307 -2.66 -5.85 -32.61
C GLY A 307 -3.31 -4.58 -32.11
N TYR A 308 -3.55 -4.48 -30.79
CA TYR A 308 -4.02 -3.25 -30.18
C TYR A 308 -3.04 -2.10 -30.44
N ARG A 309 -3.56 -0.96 -30.84
CA ARG A 309 -2.79 0.25 -31.16
C ARG A 309 -3.25 1.40 -30.24
N PRO A 310 -2.65 1.54 -29.07
CA PRO A 310 -3.08 2.52 -28.09
C PRO A 310 -2.92 3.96 -28.59
N ALA A 311 -3.74 4.86 -28.08
CA ALA A 311 -3.61 6.29 -28.30
C ALA A 311 -2.53 6.89 -27.40
N SER A 312 -2.54 6.57 -26.11
CA SER A 312 -1.52 6.88 -25.11
C SER A 312 -0.47 5.77 -25.06
N THR A 313 0.73 6.05 -24.57
CA THR A 313 1.72 5.00 -24.34
C THR A 313 1.27 4.11 -23.18
N MET A 314 1.24 2.78 -23.39
CA MET A 314 1.05 1.81 -22.31
C MET A 314 2.42 1.45 -21.75
N VAL A 315 2.64 1.71 -20.47
CA VAL A 315 3.87 1.38 -19.74
C VAL A 315 3.60 0.24 -18.78
N PHE A 316 4.44 -0.79 -18.81
CA PHE A 316 4.41 -1.94 -17.93
C PHE A 316 5.65 -1.91 -17.04
N LEU A 317 5.46 -1.87 -15.73
CA LEU A 317 6.50 -1.71 -14.72
C LEU A 317 6.43 -2.88 -13.73
N ALA A 318 7.47 -3.71 -13.68
CA ALA A 318 7.65 -4.64 -12.58
C ALA A 318 8.57 -3.98 -11.53
N THR A 319 8.05 -3.78 -10.33
CA THR A 319 8.75 -3.09 -9.24
C THR A 319 9.57 -4.05 -8.38
N THR A 320 10.68 -3.57 -7.82
CA THR A 320 11.50 -4.22 -6.80
C THR A 320 11.25 -3.57 -5.44
N GLY A 321 11.42 -4.32 -4.35
CA GLY A 321 11.40 -3.75 -3.00
C GLY A 321 10.04 -3.18 -2.61
N GLU A 322 8.97 -3.85 -3.00
CA GLU A 322 7.63 -3.60 -2.48
C GLU A 322 7.52 -4.13 -1.06
N GLU A 323 7.96 -5.35 -0.84
CA GLU A 323 7.92 -6.06 0.44
C GLU A 323 8.96 -5.54 1.45
N PHE A 324 10.17 -5.27 0.96
CA PHE A 324 11.28 -4.78 1.77
C PHE A 324 12.40 -4.25 0.86
N GLY A 325 13.00 -3.11 1.22
CA GLY A 325 14.11 -2.53 0.47
C GLY A 325 15.04 -1.60 1.26
N ALA A 326 14.73 -1.28 2.52
CA ALA A 326 15.52 -0.33 3.31
C ALA A 326 15.62 -0.74 4.78
N THR A 327 16.86 -0.84 5.31
CA THR A 327 17.15 -1.09 6.73
C THR A 327 17.17 0.22 7.53
N ASP A 328 17.06 0.12 8.86
CA ASP A 328 17.06 1.26 9.79
C ASP A 328 16.05 2.37 9.40
N ALA A 329 14.99 1.98 8.70
CA ALA A 329 13.88 2.82 8.28
C ALA A 329 12.58 2.37 8.94
N TYR A 330 11.65 3.28 9.18
CA TYR A 330 10.28 2.89 9.55
C TYR A 330 9.49 2.47 8.31
N TYR A 331 9.67 3.19 7.23
CA TYR A 331 9.02 2.95 5.95
C TYR A 331 9.96 2.20 5.00
N ASP A 332 10.13 0.91 5.23
CA ASP A 332 11.11 0.04 4.59
C ASP A 332 10.62 -0.65 3.32
N TRP A 333 9.32 -0.53 2.97
CA TRP A 333 8.67 -1.14 1.82
C TRP A 333 8.40 -0.14 0.68
N ILE A 334 7.87 -0.59 -0.48
CA ILE A 334 7.55 0.16 -1.72
C ILE A 334 8.69 1.04 -2.26
N ILE A 335 9.93 0.62 -2.04
CA ILE A 335 11.13 1.41 -2.40
C ILE A 335 11.28 1.56 -3.92
N GLY A 336 11.00 0.50 -4.69
CA GLY A 336 11.10 0.52 -6.16
C GLY A 336 10.10 1.45 -6.82
N ALA A 337 8.85 1.43 -6.37
CA ALA A 337 7.81 2.34 -6.85
C ALA A 337 8.12 3.80 -6.49
N TRP A 338 8.57 4.04 -5.26
CA TRP A 338 9.02 5.36 -4.83
C TRP A 338 10.17 5.88 -5.70
N TRP A 339 11.18 5.03 -5.98
CA TRP A 339 12.29 5.37 -6.83
C TRP A 339 11.83 5.70 -8.25
N ALA A 340 10.95 4.87 -8.81
CA ALA A 340 10.36 5.11 -10.13
C ALA A 340 9.63 6.46 -10.20
N ALA A 341 8.73 6.73 -9.24
CA ALA A 341 7.89 7.93 -9.24
C ALA A 341 8.66 9.23 -8.97
N THR A 342 9.81 9.17 -8.24
CA THR A 342 10.47 10.39 -7.74
C THR A 342 11.88 10.60 -8.29
N ARG A 343 12.58 9.56 -8.72
CA ARG A 343 13.97 9.60 -9.15
C ARG A 343 14.14 9.25 -10.63
N ALA A 344 13.58 8.11 -11.06
CA ALA A 344 13.71 7.68 -12.43
C ALA A 344 12.79 8.46 -13.39
N HIS A 345 11.53 8.67 -12.97
CA HIS A 345 10.49 9.27 -13.82
C HIS A 345 9.67 10.36 -13.11
N PRO A 346 10.29 11.41 -12.53
CA PRO A 346 9.57 12.49 -11.87
C PRO A 346 8.65 13.29 -12.82
N ASP A 347 8.87 13.15 -14.13
CA ASP A 347 8.08 13.75 -15.21
C ASP A 347 6.78 12.98 -15.53
N TRP A 348 6.59 11.78 -14.98
CA TRP A 348 5.33 11.05 -15.14
C TRP A 348 4.15 11.76 -14.48
N ALA A 349 4.38 12.47 -13.38
CA ALA A 349 3.38 13.34 -12.78
C ALA A 349 2.97 14.47 -13.75
N GLY A 350 1.67 14.52 -14.11
CA GLY A 350 1.12 15.38 -15.16
C GLY A 350 1.10 14.74 -16.55
N ARG A 351 1.55 13.49 -16.70
CA ARG A 351 1.51 12.72 -17.95
C ARG A 351 0.78 11.39 -17.83
N VAL A 352 0.84 10.74 -16.66
CA VAL A 352 0.15 9.47 -16.42
C VAL A 352 -1.34 9.71 -16.21
N ARG A 353 -2.15 9.15 -17.12
CA ARG A 353 -3.62 9.25 -17.11
C ARG A 353 -4.25 8.47 -15.95
N ALA A 354 -3.70 7.33 -15.61
CA ALA A 354 -3.91 6.62 -14.35
C ALA A 354 -2.79 5.60 -14.14
N PHE A 355 -2.45 5.39 -12.90
CA PHE A 355 -1.64 4.27 -12.45
C PHE A 355 -2.56 3.12 -12.01
N VAL A 356 -2.39 1.96 -12.63
CA VAL A 356 -3.13 0.73 -12.35
C VAL A 356 -2.19 -0.23 -11.62
N ASN A 357 -2.31 -0.28 -10.30
CA ASN A 357 -1.57 -1.24 -9.49
C ASN A 357 -2.31 -2.57 -9.47
N LEU A 358 -1.64 -3.61 -9.93
CA LEU A 358 -2.11 -4.99 -9.83
C LEU A 358 -1.41 -5.61 -8.62
N GLU A 359 -2.19 -6.14 -7.70
CA GLU A 359 -1.69 -6.54 -6.38
C GLU A 359 -2.48 -7.72 -5.88
N THR A 360 -1.84 -8.73 -5.32
CA THR A 360 -2.48 -9.86 -4.64
C THR A 360 -3.82 -10.28 -5.26
N MET A 361 -3.81 -11.07 -6.31
CA MET A 361 -5.06 -11.38 -7.01
C MET A 361 -5.27 -12.87 -7.26
N ALA A 362 -6.50 -13.19 -7.68
CA ALA A 362 -6.89 -14.51 -8.16
C ALA A 362 -6.90 -15.62 -7.08
N LEU A 363 -7.45 -15.32 -5.92
CA LEU A 363 -7.90 -16.34 -4.97
C LEU A 363 -9.31 -16.83 -5.31
N GLU A 364 -9.52 -18.16 -5.24
CA GLU A 364 -10.81 -18.77 -5.56
C GLU A 364 -11.92 -18.26 -4.62
N GLY A 365 -13.03 -17.83 -5.20
CA GLY A 365 -14.20 -17.34 -4.46
C GLY A 365 -14.05 -15.96 -3.81
N ALA A 366 -12.87 -15.35 -3.85
CA ALA A 366 -12.62 -14.09 -3.19
C ALA A 366 -12.99 -12.87 -4.06
N PRO A 367 -13.79 -11.91 -3.54
CA PRO A 367 -14.09 -10.67 -4.24
C PRO A 367 -12.85 -9.81 -4.43
N LEU A 368 -12.87 -8.96 -5.46
CA LEU A 368 -11.84 -7.94 -5.67
C LEU A 368 -12.15 -6.69 -4.85
N THR A 369 -11.11 -6.04 -4.36
CA THR A 369 -11.15 -4.68 -3.85
C THR A 369 -10.47 -3.76 -4.85
N LEU A 370 -11.17 -2.71 -5.27
CA LEU A 370 -10.61 -1.59 -6.04
C LEU A 370 -10.43 -0.42 -5.07
N ARG A 371 -9.19 -0.10 -4.74
CA ARG A 371 -8.91 1.04 -3.88
C ARG A 371 -8.35 2.18 -4.74
N ALA A 372 -8.97 3.36 -4.69
CA ALA A 372 -8.72 4.42 -5.69
C ALA A 372 -8.58 5.81 -5.07
N SER A 373 -7.98 6.71 -5.84
CA SER A 373 -8.12 8.15 -5.62
C SER A 373 -9.61 8.53 -5.77
N PRO A 374 -10.15 9.44 -4.92
CA PRO A 374 -11.59 9.73 -4.88
C PRO A 374 -12.21 10.15 -6.23
N GLU A 375 -11.48 10.88 -7.06
CA GLU A 375 -11.95 11.33 -8.38
C GLU A 375 -12.16 10.19 -9.38
N LEU A 376 -11.54 9.02 -9.18
CA LEU A 376 -11.73 7.83 -10.03
C LEU A 376 -12.91 6.97 -9.59
N LYS A 377 -13.39 7.08 -8.35
CA LYS A 377 -14.42 6.22 -7.79
C LYS A 377 -15.70 6.16 -8.65
N PRO A 378 -16.33 7.29 -9.08
CA PRO A 378 -17.56 7.24 -9.87
C PRO A 378 -17.36 6.58 -11.24
N TRP A 379 -16.19 6.67 -11.83
CA TRP A 379 -15.85 5.96 -13.07
C TRP A 379 -15.72 4.45 -12.84
N LEU A 380 -15.00 4.04 -11.79
CA LEU A 380 -14.83 2.63 -11.43
C LEU A 380 -16.19 1.98 -11.12
N GLU A 381 -17.10 2.66 -10.43
CA GLU A 381 -18.46 2.17 -10.17
C GLU A 381 -19.21 1.89 -11.49
N ARG A 382 -19.13 2.79 -12.46
CA ARG A 382 -19.73 2.59 -13.78
C ARG A 382 -19.05 1.48 -14.58
N LEU A 383 -17.72 1.38 -14.50
CA LEU A 383 -16.93 0.36 -15.20
C LEU A 383 -17.22 -1.04 -14.65
N THR A 384 -17.27 -1.19 -13.33
CA THR A 384 -17.57 -2.47 -12.67
C THR A 384 -18.98 -2.93 -12.97
N GLU A 385 -19.96 -2.00 -12.95
CA GLU A 385 -21.35 -2.32 -13.34
C GLU A 385 -21.45 -2.88 -14.76
N ARG A 386 -20.74 -2.27 -15.70
CA ARG A 386 -20.70 -2.74 -17.11
C ARG A 386 -19.86 -4.01 -17.32
N SER A 387 -19.09 -4.41 -16.32
CA SER A 387 -18.15 -5.53 -16.40
C SER A 387 -18.50 -6.67 -15.43
N LYS A 388 -19.75 -6.74 -14.95
CA LYS A 388 -20.23 -7.80 -14.04
C LYS A 388 -20.01 -9.22 -14.57
N ASP A 389 -19.99 -9.39 -15.88
CA ASP A 389 -19.67 -10.65 -16.55
C ASP A 389 -18.25 -11.15 -16.26
N LEU A 390 -17.33 -10.25 -15.94
CA LEU A 390 -15.93 -10.55 -15.60
C LEU A 390 -15.67 -10.61 -14.09
N LEU A 391 -16.53 -10.00 -13.26
CA LEU A 391 -16.34 -9.81 -11.82
C LEU A 391 -17.26 -10.74 -11.01
N GLN A 392 -17.18 -12.03 -11.28
CA GLN A 392 -18.14 -13.04 -10.76
C GLN A 392 -18.16 -13.19 -9.24
N TYR A 393 -17.02 -12.91 -8.56
CA TYR A 393 -16.93 -13.00 -7.10
C TYR A 393 -17.30 -11.69 -6.40
N GLY A 394 -17.71 -10.67 -7.17
CA GLY A 394 -18.02 -9.35 -6.65
C GLY A 394 -16.79 -8.42 -6.62
N VAL A 395 -17.07 -7.15 -6.33
CA VAL A 395 -16.07 -6.10 -6.22
C VAL A 395 -16.52 -5.06 -5.21
N GLU A 396 -15.59 -4.60 -4.39
CA GLU A 396 -15.76 -3.44 -3.51
C GLU A 396 -14.87 -2.28 -4.00
N ILE A 397 -15.39 -1.05 -3.95
CA ILE A 397 -14.63 0.15 -4.34
C ILE A 397 -14.44 1.05 -3.12
N LEU A 398 -13.20 1.21 -2.72
CA LEU A 398 -12.79 1.96 -1.54
C LEU A 398 -11.95 3.19 -1.90
N THR A 399 -12.05 4.22 -1.07
CA THR A 399 -11.19 5.41 -1.03
C THR A 399 -10.80 5.68 0.43
N PRO A 400 -9.69 6.37 0.68
CA PRO A 400 -8.61 6.76 -0.22
C PRO A 400 -7.71 5.58 -0.62
N VAL A 401 -6.62 5.87 -1.36
CA VAL A 401 -5.55 4.90 -1.69
C VAL A 401 -4.90 4.32 -0.43
N SER A 402 -4.20 3.19 -0.56
CA SER A 402 -3.52 2.52 0.55
C SER A 402 -2.03 2.84 0.56
N ALA A 403 -1.45 3.06 1.75
CA ALA A 403 -0.02 3.23 1.93
C ALA A 403 0.75 1.89 2.02
N TRP A 404 0.04 0.77 1.96
CA TRP A 404 0.59 -0.59 2.12
C TRP A 404 1.01 -1.25 0.79
N ASN A 405 1.17 -0.47 -0.29
CA ASN A 405 1.57 -0.97 -1.60
C ASN A 405 2.03 0.16 -2.52
N ASP A 406 2.55 -0.20 -3.68
CA ASP A 406 3.14 0.68 -4.69
C ASP A 406 2.25 1.88 -5.07
N GLN A 407 0.91 1.72 -4.98
CA GLN A 407 -0.06 2.76 -5.33
C GLN A 407 0.22 4.09 -4.65
N TRP A 408 0.58 4.06 -3.37
CA TRP A 408 0.68 5.26 -2.56
C TRP A 408 1.75 6.24 -3.07
N THR A 409 2.92 5.73 -3.45
CA THR A 409 4.05 6.56 -3.88
C THR A 409 3.76 7.29 -5.17
N PHE A 410 3.07 6.66 -6.11
CA PHE A 410 2.61 7.29 -7.35
C PHE A 410 1.54 8.35 -7.07
N THR A 411 0.59 8.06 -6.18
CA THR A 411 -0.42 9.06 -5.78
C THR A 411 0.22 10.26 -5.11
N ALA A 412 1.09 10.05 -4.13
CA ALA A 412 1.82 11.13 -3.45
C ALA A 412 2.74 11.91 -4.40
N ALA A 413 3.23 11.29 -5.49
CA ALA A 413 3.96 11.97 -6.55
C ALA A 413 3.06 12.84 -7.46
N GLY A 414 1.72 12.74 -7.34
CA GLY A 414 0.76 13.53 -8.11
C GLY A 414 0.12 12.78 -9.26
N ILE A 415 0.03 11.46 -9.19
CA ILE A 415 -0.53 10.59 -10.24
C ILE A 415 -1.81 9.96 -9.72
N PRO A 416 -2.97 10.16 -10.38
CA PRO A 416 -4.21 9.48 -10.00
C PRO A 416 -4.07 7.98 -10.18
N SER A 417 -4.60 7.20 -9.25
CA SER A 417 -4.33 5.77 -9.20
C SER A 417 -5.51 4.94 -8.70
N PHE A 418 -5.54 3.69 -9.13
CA PHE A 418 -6.31 2.66 -8.44
C PHE A 418 -5.53 1.36 -8.35
N LYS A 419 -5.76 0.64 -7.26
CA LYS A 419 -5.23 -0.69 -7.00
C LYS A 419 -6.33 -1.74 -7.16
N MET A 420 -5.97 -2.90 -7.66
CA MET A 420 -6.80 -4.10 -7.67
C MET A 420 -6.14 -5.18 -6.82
N ASN A 421 -6.80 -5.62 -5.77
CA ASN A 421 -6.32 -6.73 -4.96
C ASN A 421 -7.48 -7.57 -4.40
N VAL A 422 -7.15 -8.71 -3.82
CA VAL A 422 -8.03 -9.45 -2.91
C VAL A 422 -7.69 -9.02 -1.49
N GLN A 423 -8.65 -8.48 -0.76
CA GLN A 423 -8.47 -8.09 0.65
C GLN A 423 -9.60 -8.71 1.45
N THR A 424 -9.44 -9.97 1.83
CA THR A 424 -10.45 -10.78 2.51
C THR A 424 -9.78 -11.69 3.54
N ASP A 425 -10.57 -12.26 4.44
CA ASP A 425 -10.08 -13.26 5.41
C ASP A 425 -9.35 -14.43 4.73
N ALA A 426 -9.70 -14.76 3.47
CA ALA A 426 -9.02 -15.80 2.71
C ALA A 426 -7.57 -15.42 2.35
N TYR A 427 -7.32 -14.13 2.07
CA TYR A 427 -5.97 -13.63 1.87
C TYR A 427 -5.21 -13.52 3.20
N ASP A 428 -5.84 -12.96 4.23
CA ASP A 428 -5.23 -12.87 5.56
C ASP A 428 -4.76 -14.25 6.07
N ALA A 429 -5.50 -15.31 5.72
CA ALA A 429 -5.16 -16.69 6.12
C ALA A 429 -3.85 -17.21 5.51
N ILE A 430 -3.36 -16.61 4.42
CA ILE A 430 -2.14 -17.03 3.71
C ILE A 430 -1.06 -15.93 3.67
N TYR A 431 -1.39 -14.71 4.11
CA TYR A 431 -0.55 -13.53 4.02
C TYR A 431 0.85 -13.77 4.55
N HIS A 432 1.86 -13.43 3.75
CA HIS A 432 3.29 -13.56 4.05
C HIS A 432 3.67 -14.91 4.70
N SER A 433 3.15 -16.01 4.14
CA SER A 433 3.35 -17.33 4.69
C SER A 433 3.72 -18.38 3.65
N ASN A 434 4.21 -19.54 4.14
CA ASN A 434 4.46 -20.70 3.29
C ASN A 434 3.18 -21.33 2.72
N LEU A 435 2.00 -20.85 3.09
CA LEU A 435 0.71 -21.24 2.53
C LEU A 435 0.44 -20.56 1.18
N ASP A 436 1.02 -19.37 0.93
CA ASP A 436 0.94 -18.72 -0.37
C ASP A 436 1.83 -19.45 -1.39
N SER A 437 1.20 -20.18 -2.28
CA SER A 437 1.84 -21.05 -3.26
C SER A 437 1.17 -20.98 -4.63
N PRO A 438 1.82 -21.45 -5.71
CA PRO A 438 1.20 -21.48 -7.03
C PRO A 438 -0.11 -22.27 -7.11
N ALA A 439 -0.37 -23.16 -6.14
CA ALA A 439 -1.55 -24.03 -6.14
C ALA A 439 -2.85 -23.28 -5.83
N ILE A 440 -2.78 -22.13 -5.13
CA ILE A 440 -3.97 -21.38 -4.71
C ILE A 440 -4.50 -20.42 -5.79
N VAL A 441 -3.75 -20.25 -6.90
CA VAL A 441 -4.10 -19.29 -7.96
C VAL A 441 -5.27 -19.78 -8.81
N ASP A 442 -6.39 -19.05 -8.79
CA ASP A 442 -7.52 -19.26 -9.72
C ASP A 442 -7.22 -18.63 -11.09
N TYR A 443 -6.69 -19.45 -12.00
CA TYR A 443 -6.34 -19.00 -13.35
C TYR A 443 -7.56 -18.59 -14.20
N ALA A 444 -8.75 -19.12 -13.92
CA ALA A 444 -9.95 -18.71 -14.61
C ALA A 444 -10.39 -17.30 -14.18
N HIS A 445 -10.24 -17.00 -12.89
CA HIS A 445 -10.47 -15.65 -12.37
C HIS A 445 -9.41 -14.67 -12.89
N LEU A 446 -8.14 -15.07 -12.88
CA LEU A 446 -7.03 -14.27 -13.41
C LEU A 446 -7.25 -13.86 -14.89
N ALA A 447 -7.78 -14.76 -15.73
CA ALA A 447 -8.14 -14.46 -17.11
C ALA A 447 -9.24 -13.39 -17.21
N ARG A 448 -10.25 -13.45 -16.33
CA ARG A 448 -11.32 -12.43 -16.28
C ARG A 448 -10.78 -11.08 -15.83
N ILE A 449 -9.90 -11.07 -14.82
CA ILE A 449 -9.23 -9.85 -14.36
C ILE A 449 -8.44 -9.21 -15.49
N ALA A 450 -7.66 -9.98 -16.28
CA ALA A 450 -6.95 -9.46 -17.46
C ALA A 450 -7.87 -8.74 -18.43
N LYS A 451 -9.05 -9.31 -18.72
CA LYS A 451 -10.06 -8.69 -19.59
C LYS A 451 -10.67 -7.42 -18.97
N PHE A 452 -10.92 -7.42 -17.66
CA PHE A 452 -11.40 -6.24 -16.94
C PHE A 452 -10.39 -5.09 -17.00
N VAL A 453 -9.11 -5.37 -16.71
CA VAL A 453 -8.02 -4.38 -16.77
C VAL A 453 -7.89 -3.82 -18.19
N PHE A 454 -8.06 -4.64 -19.23
CA PHE A 454 -8.03 -4.15 -20.61
C PHE A 454 -9.22 -3.23 -20.93
N ARG A 455 -10.44 -3.50 -20.40
CA ARG A 455 -11.58 -2.57 -20.51
C ARG A 455 -11.28 -1.25 -19.85
N ALA A 456 -10.71 -1.27 -18.63
CA ALA A 456 -10.25 -0.07 -17.93
C ALA A 456 -9.21 0.71 -18.74
N ALA A 457 -8.20 0.01 -19.26
CA ALA A 457 -7.16 0.59 -20.10
C ALA A 457 -7.74 1.26 -21.36
N GLY A 458 -8.72 0.64 -22.01
CA GLY A 458 -9.36 1.20 -23.21
C GLY A 458 -10.11 2.51 -22.92
N GLU A 459 -10.77 2.64 -21.77
CA GLU A 459 -11.44 3.88 -21.37
C GLU A 459 -10.44 4.96 -20.91
N LEU A 460 -9.31 4.55 -20.35
CA LEU A 460 -8.22 5.47 -20.00
C LEU A 460 -7.39 5.90 -21.21
N ASP A 461 -7.30 5.09 -22.27
CA ASP A 461 -6.39 5.28 -23.39
C ASP A 461 -6.75 6.48 -24.27
N ASP A 462 -8.00 6.60 -24.67
CA ASP A 462 -8.47 7.61 -25.63
C ASP A 462 -9.68 8.37 -25.10
N GLY A 463 -9.91 9.57 -25.61
CA GLY A 463 -11.02 10.43 -25.18
C GLY A 463 -10.73 11.25 -23.92
N PRO A 464 -11.79 11.87 -23.35
CA PRO A 464 -11.70 12.61 -22.10
C PRO A 464 -11.31 11.71 -20.92
N LEU A 465 -10.52 12.26 -19.97
CA LEU A 465 -10.21 11.58 -18.73
C LEU A 465 -11.48 11.37 -17.88
N PRO A 466 -11.66 10.18 -17.29
CA PRO A 466 -12.91 9.85 -16.60
C PRO A 466 -12.96 10.34 -15.15
N TYR A 467 -12.21 11.40 -14.81
CA TYR A 467 -12.18 11.96 -13.46
C TYR A 467 -13.46 12.70 -13.12
N SER A 468 -13.85 12.64 -11.85
CA SER A 468 -14.87 13.51 -11.27
C SER A 468 -14.23 14.43 -10.22
N LEU A 469 -13.94 15.65 -10.61
CA LEU A 469 -13.44 16.65 -9.66
C LEU A 469 -14.51 17.04 -8.63
N THR A 470 -15.79 16.87 -8.97
CA THR A 470 -16.90 16.99 -8.02
C THR A 470 -16.77 15.98 -6.89
N ALA A 471 -16.54 14.69 -7.23
CA ALA A 471 -16.37 13.65 -6.21
C ALA A 471 -15.16 13.94 -5.30
N ARG A 472 -14.06 14.46 -5.86
CA ARG A 472 -12.90 14.87 -5.05
C ARG A 472 -13.22 16.02 -4.11
N ALA A 473 -13.98 17.02 -4.55
CA ALA A 473 -14.41 18.15 -3.71
C ALA A 473 -15.36 17.69 -2.60
N GLU A 474 -16.29 16.77 -2.91
CA GLU A 474 -17.22 16.18 -1.95
C GLU A 474 -16.50 15.36 -0.89
N ASP A 475 -15.47 14.60 -1.27
CA ASP A 475 -14.65 13.81 -0.35
C ASP A 475 -13.91 14.72 0.65
N VAL A 476 -13.27 15.79 0.18
CA VAL A 476 -12.65 16.81 1.06
C VAL A 476 -13.68 17.47 1.98
N ALA A 477 -14.83 17.88 1.44
CA ALA A 477 -15.88 18.52 2.22
C ALA A 477 -16.44 17.58 3.30
N ALA A 478 -16.63 16.30 2.97
CA ALA A 478 -17.11 15.27 3.90
C ALA A 478 -16.11 15.07 5.05
N ALA A 479 -14.81 14.97 4.76
CA ALA A 479 -13.76 14.86 5.77
C ALA A 479 -13.74 16.06 6.71
N LEU A 480 -13.74 17.29 6.17
CA LEU A 480 -13.76 18.53 6.96
C LEU A 480 -14.99 18.64 7.88
N LYS A 481 -16.15 18.19 7.38
CA LYS A 481 -17.40 18.17 8.16
C LYS A 481 -17.37 17.11 9.25
N ALA A 482 -16.89 15.90 8.93
CA ALA A 482 -16.79 14.81 9.90
C ALA A 482 -15.83 15.14 11.05
N ASP A 483 -14.77 15.87 10.73
CA ASP A 483 -13.73 16.25 11.67
C ASP A 483 -14.05 17.53 12.49
N ASP A 484 -15.17 18.20 12.27
CA ASP A 484 -15.59 19.42 13.01
C ASP A 484 -14.41 20.36 13.37
N ILE A 485 -13.70 20.82 12.34
CA ILE A 485 -12.44 21.57 12.50
C ILE A 485 -12.66 22.88 13.27
N GLY A 486 -13.83 23.53 13.09
CA GLY A 486 -14.17 24.75 13.80
C GLY A 486 -14.31 24.57 15.31
N GLY A 487 -14.91 23.43 15.74
CA GLY A 487 -15.05 23.08 17.16
C GLY A 487 -13.73 22.63 17.81
N ALA A 488 -12.74 22.25 17.02
CA ALA A 488 -11.45 21.74 17.50
C ALA A 488 -10.36 22.81 17.71
N GLY A 489 -10.68 24.10 17.57
CA GLY A 489 -9.77 25.20 17.83
C GLY A 489 -8.96 25.70 16.64
N GLY A 490 -9.35 25.38 15.41
CA GLY A 490 -8.80 26.00 14.21
C GLY A 490 -9.13 27.49 14.12
N ASP A 491 -8.20 28.29 13.58
CA ASP A 491 -8.44 29.74 13.37
C ASP A 491 -9.66 29.94 12.45
N PRO A 492 -10.70 30.71 12.88
CA PRO A 492 -11.92 30.89 12.11
C PRO A 492 -11.71 31.47 10.70
N GLU A 493 -10.68 32.33 10.52
CA GLU A 493 -10.37 32.91 9.20
C GLU A 493 -9.76 31.87 8.28
N VAL A 494 -8.86 31.03 8.80
CA VAL A 494 -8.24 29.91 8.05
C VAL A 494 -9.30 28.89 7.66
N VAL A 495 -10.15 28.48 8.60
CA VAL A 495 -11.26 27.54 8.33
C VAL A 495 -12.23 28.11 7.29
N SER A 496 -12.59 29.40 7.42
CA SER A 496 -13.46 30.08 6.45
C SER A 496 -12.83 30.16 5.06
N ARG A 497 -11.52 30.44 4.96
CA ARG A 497 -10.80 30.41 3.69
C ARG A 497 -10.81 29.02 3.05
N LEU A 498 -10.55 27.98 3.84
CA LEU A 498 -10.56 26.60 3.36
C LEU A 498 -11.94 26.20 2.82
N ASN A 499 -13.01 26.51 3.55
CA ASN A 499 -14.37 26.22 3.10
C ASN A 499 -14.69 26.92 1.76
N ARG A 500 -14.33 28.20 1.61
CA ARG A 500 -14.47 28.91 0.33
C ARG A 500 -13.66 28.27 -0.78
N ALA A 501 -12.45 27.77 -0.49
CA ALA A 501 -11.61 27.10 -1.47
C ALA A 501 -12.22 25.76 -1.92
N VAL A 502 -12.78 24.96 -1.00
CA VAL A 502 -13.53 23.72 -1.31
C VAL A 502 -14.72 24.03 -2.22
N GLU A 503 -15.53 25.05 -1.88
CA GLU A 503 -16.69 25.45 -2.71
C GLU A 503 -16.26 25.93 -4.10
N ALA A 504 -15.19 26.73 -4.20
CA ALA A 504 -14.67 27.21 -5.48
C ALA A 504 -14.16 26.05 -6.34
N PHE A 505 -13.42 25.11 -5.74
CA PHE A 505 -12.97 23.90 -6.42
C PHE A 505 -14.15 23.02 -6.85
N GLY A 506 -15.15 22.81 -5.99
CA GLY A 506 -16.37 22.06 -6.33
C GLY A 506 -17.13 22.66 -7.51
N ARG A 507 -17.28 23.99 -7.56
CA ARG A 507 -17.90 24.68 -8.73
C ARG A 507 -17.09 24.50 -10.01
N ALA A 508 -15.77 24.60 -9.94
CA ALA A 508 -14.90 24.39 -11.09
C ALA A 508 -14.96 22.92 -11.56
N GLY A 509 -14.94 21.98 -10.61
CA GLY A 509 -15.10 20.54 -10.86
C GLY A 509 -16.42 20.21 -11.56
N ALA A 510 -17.54 20.70 -11.03
CA ALA A 510 -18.86 20.48 -11.63
C ALA A 510 -18.95 21.01 -13.07
N ALA A 511 -18.31 22.13 -13.37
CA ALA A 511 -18.27 22.69 -14.71
C ALA A 511 -17.49 21.79 -15.70
N ILE A 512 -16.37 21.20 -15.24
CA ILE A 512 -15.59 20.25 -16.04
C ILE A 512 -16.33 18.93 -16.22
N ASP A 513 -16.85 18.35 -15.13
CA ASP A 513 -17.57 17.08 -15.16
C ASP A 513 -18.78 17.15 -16.13
N ALA A 514 -19.47 18.30 -16.16
CA ALA A 514 -20.56 18.54 -17.12
C ALA A 514 -20.08 18.70 -18.57
N ALA A 515 -18.90 19.28 -18.79
CA ALA A 515 -18.36 19.52 -20.14
C ALA A 515 -17.65 18.28 -20.73
N ALA A 516 -17.04 17.44 -19.90
CA ALA A 516 -16.19 16.32 -20.29
C ALA A 516 -16.81 15.38 -21.35
N PRO A 517 -18.10 14.98 -21.26
CA PRO A 517 -18.71 14.09 -22.25
C PRO A 517 -18.78 14.66 -23.68
N ALA A 518 -18.77 15.98 -23.81
CA ALA A 518 -18.84 16.68 -25.10
C ALA A 518 -17.46 17.01 -25.67
N LEU A 519 -16.37 16.77 -24.94
CA LEU A 519 -15.02 17.07 -25.40
C LEU A 519 -14.55 16.00 -26.40
N ALA A 520 -14.06 16.44 -27.55
CA ALA A 520 -13.54 15.58 -28.60
C ALA A 520 -12.30 16.19 -29.26
N GLY A 521 -11.49 15.36 -29.88
CA GLY A 521 -10.33 15.77 -30.68
C GLY A 521 -9.36 16.67 -29.87
N ARG A 522 -8.96 17.81 -30.44
CA ARG A 522 -8.01 18.74 -29.84
C ARG A 522 -8.48 19.29 -28.48
N ASN A 523 -9.79 19.50 -28.30
CA ASN A 523 -10.32 20.01 -27.04
C ASN A 523 -10.17 18.99 -25.90
N ALA A 524 -10.36 17.69 -26.19
CA ALA A 524 -10.12 16.63 -25.21
C ALA A 524 -8.63 16.56 -24.81
N VAL A 525 -7.71 16.69 -25.77
CA VAL A 525 -6.26 16.68 -25.48
C VAL A 525 -5.86 17.84 -24.55
N VAL A 526 -6.35 19.05 -24.82
CA VAL A 526 -6.07 20.23 -23.99
C VAL A 526 -6.67 20.07 -22.60
N ALA A 527 -7.93 19.63 -22.51
CA ALA A 527 -8.60 19.40 -21.24
C ALA A 527 -7.90 18.33 -20.41
N ASN A 528 -7.51 17.22 -21.02
CA ASN A 528 -6.78 16.14 -20.35
C ASN A 528 -5.44 16.63 -19.79
N ALA A 529 -4.67 17.41 -20.52
CA ALA A 529 -3.41 17.97 -20.05
C ALA A 529 -3.62 18.88 -18.82
N ALA A 530 -4.65 19.70 -18.83
CA ALA A 530 -4.99 20.55 -17.70
C ALA A 530 -5.48 19.74 -16.49
N LEU A 531 -6.30 18.70 -16.72
CA LEU A 531 -6.78 17.80 -15.67
C LEU A 531 -5.62 17.03 -15.00
N LEU A 532 -4.64 16.55 -15.76
CA LEU A 532 -3.44 15.91 -15.21
C LEU A 532 -2.62 16.85 -14.32
N GLU A 533 -2.57 18.15 -14.67
CA GLU A 533 -1.96 19.16 -13.80
C GLU A 533 -2.81 19.47 -12.57
N VAL A 534 -4.15 19.38 -12.64
CA VAL A 534 -5.04 19.46 -11.46
C VAL A 534 -4.75 18.30 -10.52
N GLU A 535 -4.72 17.06 -11.02
CA GLU A 535 -4.44 15.87 -10.23
C GLU A 535 -3.06 15.91 -9.56
N LYS A 536 -2.06 16.39 -10.27
CA LYS A 536 -0.72 16.59 -9.73
C LYS A 536 -0.71 17.53 -8.52
N VAL A 537 -1.45 18.62 -8.59
CA VAL A 537 -1.58 19.60 -7.47
C VAL A 537 -2.35 18.97 -6.31
N LEU A 538 -3.50 18.35 -6.58
CA LEU A 538 -4.35 17.75 -5.55
C LEU A 538 -3.64 16.63 -4.81
N ASN A 539 -3.11 15.65 -5.54
CA ASN A 539 -2.53 14.48 -4.92
C ASN A 539 -1.24 14.81 -4.15
N ARG A 540 -0.37 15.68 -4.68
CA ARG A 540 0.80 16.16 -3.93
C ARG A 540 0.44 16.96 -2.67
N GLY A 541 -0.64 17.73 -2.71
CA GLY A 541 -1.00 18.61 -1.61
C GLY A 541 -1.94 18.02 -0.58
N LEU A 542 -2.64 16.94 -0.91
CA LEU A 542 -3.71 16.38 -0.08
C LEU A 542 -3.44 14.94 0.39
N THR A 543 -2.34 14.31 -0.02
CA THR A 543 -2.00 12.94 0.40
C THR A 543 -1.03 12.97 1.58
N ALA A 544 -1.41 12.33 2.68
CA ALA A 544 -0.59 12.16 3.87
C ALA A 544 -0.70 10.75 4.41
N VAL A 545 0.27 10.34 5.25
CA VAL A 545 0.25 9.08 5.98
C VAL A 545 0.23 9.34 7.47
N SER A 546 -0.51 8.52 8.23
CA SER A 546 -0.64 8.65 9.69
C SER A 546 -0.07 7.43 10.41
N PRO A 547 1.16 7.49 10.94
CA PRO A 547 1.78 6.38 11.66
C PRO A 547 0.98 5.90 12.88
N ALA A 548 0.21 6.79 13.48
CA ALA A 548 -0.59 6.47 14.67
C ALA A 548 -1.94 5.83 14.33
N GLU A 549 -2.28 5.72 13.06
CA GLU A 549 -3.51 5.14 12.52
C GLU A 549 -3.18 4.02 11.53
N ASP A 550 -2.22 3.17 11.91
CA ASP A 550 -1.80 2.02 11.11
C ASP A 550 -1.41 2.42 9.68
N ASP A 551 -0.60 3.47 9.57
CA ASP A 551 -0.14 4.06 8.32
C ASP A 551 -1.26 4.36 7.31
N ALA A 552 -2.46 4.67 7.82
CA ALA A 552 -3.60 5.06 6.98
C ALA A 552 -3.28 6.29 6.12
N THR A 553 -3.79 6.28 4.90
CA THR A 553 -3.81 7.48 4.05
C THR A 553 -4.88 8.44 4.53
N VAL A 554 -4.47 9.66 4.83
CA VAL A 554 -5.30 10.71 5.45
C VAL A 554 -5.06 12.06 4.78
N TYR A 555 -5.89 13.05 5.10
CA TYR A 555 -5.60 14.45 4.78
C TYR A 555 -4.53 15.03 5.72
N PRO A 556 -3.69 15.95 5.24
CA PRO A 556 -2.52 16.43 5.99
C PRO A 556 -2.81 17.05 7.36
N TYR A 557 -4.02 17.51 7.62
CA TYR A 557 -4.43 18.12 8.90
C TYR A 557 -4.87 17.08 9.94
N GLN A 558 -5.34 15.90 9.52
CA GLN A 558 -6.02 14.93 10.39
C GLN A 558 -5.14 14.40 11.52
N PRO A 559 -3.87 14.01 11.30
CA PRO A 559 -3.00 13.57 12.39
C PRO A 559 -2.78 14.68 13.44
N ILE A 560 -2.62 15.92 12.98
CA ILE A 560 -2.41 17.07 13.87
C ILE A 560 -3.67 17.36 14.69
N LEU A 561 -4.83 17.31 14.06
CA LEU A 561 -6.13 17.51 14.72
C LEU A 561 -6.39 16.45 15.79
N ARG A 562 -6.09 15.18 15.50
CA ARG A 562 -6.21 14.07 16.46
C ARG A 562 -5.35 14.32 17.69
N ASP A 563 -4.08 14.65 17.50
CA ASP A 563 -3.13 14.88 18.59
C ASP A 563 -3.50 16.14 19.40
N LEU A 564 -3.93 17.21 18.74
CA LEU A 564 -4.44 18.41 19.38
C LEU A 564 -5.65 18.10 20.28
N ARG A 565 -6.63 17.35 19.77
CA ARG A 565 -7.80 16.91 20.55
C ARG A 565 -7.42 16.10 21.77
N GLY A 566 -6.46 15.19 21.61
CA GLY A 566 -5.94 14.38 22.72
C GLY A 566 -5.36 15.25 23.85
N ILE A 567 -4.50 16.20 23.49
CA ILE A 567 -3.88 17.12 24.47
C ILE A 567 -4.90 18.07 25.08
N SER A 568 -5.76 18.71 24.28
CA SER A 568 -6.81 19.61 24.79
C SER A 568 -7.78 18.90 25.73
N SER A 569 -8.18 17.65 25.40
CA SER A 569 -9.01 16.82 26.27
C SER A 569 -8.32 16.48 27.58
N ALA A 570 -7.03 16.15 27.54
CA ALA A 570 -6.25 15.87 28.74
C ALA A 570 -6.12 17.11 29.65
N LEU A 571 -5.84 18.28 29.05
CA LEU A 571 -5.79 19.54 29.79
C LEU A 571 -7.14 19.90 30.42
N ALA A 572 -8.25 19.73 29.69
CA ALA A 572 -9.59 19.96 30.22
C ALA A 572 -9.90 19.03 31.40
N ALA A 573 -9.58 17.75 31.28
CA ALA A 573 -9.75 16.76 32.34
C ALA A 573 -8.91 17.09 33.60
N LEU A 574 -7.67 17.52 33.42
CA LEU A 574 -6.80 17.90 34.55
C LEU A 574 -7.25 19.19 35.25
N ARG A 575 -7.93 20.10 34.54
CA ARG A 575 -8.45 21.38 35.06
C ARG A 575 -9.85 21.26 35.65
N SER A 576 -10.52 20.13 35.53
CA SER A 576 -11.85 19.89 36.11
C SER A 576 -11.80 19.87 37.63
N ALA A 577 -12.92 20.03 38.31
CA ALA A 577 -13.02 20.03 39.76
C ALA A 577 -14.01 18.95 40.25
N PRO A 578 -13.55 17.81 40.79
CA PRO A 578 -12.14 17.39 40.98
C PRO A 578 -11.46 17.05 39.63
N PRO A 579 -10.12 17.06 39.56
CA PRO A 579 -9.39 16.67 38.35
C PRO A 579 -9.69 15.23 37.95
N ASP A 580 -10.09 15.04 36.68
CA ASP A 580 -10.32 13.72 36.08
C ASP A 580 -9.00 13.14 35.53
N LYS A 581 -8.26 12.50 36.41
CA LYS A 581 -6.99 11.86 36.08
C LYS A 581 -7.12 10.74 35.07
N ALA A 582 -8.17 9.91 35.17
CA ALA A 582 -8.41 8.78 34.29
C ALA A 582 -8.75 9.25 32.88
N GLY A 583 -9.60 10.28 32.74
CA GLY A 583 -9.91 10.92 31.47
C GLY A 583 -8.68 11.52 30.80
N ALA A 584 -7.79 12.18 31.56
CA ALA A 584 -6.56 12.74 31.03
C ALA A 584 -5.61 11.66 30.50
N LEU A 585 -5.37 10.59 31.25
CA LEU A 585 -4.54 9.46 30.81
C LEU A 585 -5.11 8.77 29.57
N LYS A 586 -6.43 8.55 29.54
CA LYS A 586 -7.12 8.00 28.36
C LYS A 586 -6.91 8.90 27.11
N ALA A 587 -7.05 10.20 27.27
CA ALA A 587 -6.87 11.14 26.17
C ALA A 587 -5.43 11.12 25.64
N LEU A 588 -4.41 11.14 26.52
CA LEU A 588 -3.02 11.10 26.11
C LEU A 588 -2.61 9.75 25.49
N SER A 589 -3.21 8.64 25.89
CA SER A 589 -2.91 7.33 25.27
C SER A 589 -3.25 7.25 23.78
N GLY A 590 -4.11 8.13 23.28
CA GLY A 590 -4.48 8.25 21.86
C GLY A 590 -3.60 9.21 21.06
N VAL A 591 -2.70 9.97 21.71
CA VAL A 591 -1.82 10.93 21.04
C VAL A 591 -0.65 10.20 20.39
N TYR A 592 -0.42 10.47 19.10
CA TYR A 592 0.66 9.89 18.29
C TYR A 592 0.83 8.38 18.58
N LEU A 593 2.06 7.94 18.84
CA LEU A 593 2.40 6.54 19.20
C LEU A 593 2.57 6.34 20.71
N THR A 594 1.88 7.13 21.54
CA THR A 594 2.02 7.07 23.02
C THR A 594 1.83 5.64 23.57
N ARG A 595 0.89 4.85 23.00
CA ARG A 595 0.71 3.45 23.41
C ARG A 595 1.99 2.61 23.28
N HIS A 596 2.81 2.85 22.27
CA HIS A 596 4.13 2.20 22.13
C HIS A 596 5.08 2.64 23.27
N GLY A 597 5.13 3.93 23.60
CA GLY A 597 5.93 4.45 24.70
C GLY A 597 5.47 4.02 26.09
N LEU A 598 4.24 3.53 26.22
CA LEU A 598 3.72 2.91 27.45
C LEU A 598 4.03 1.41 27.52
N ALA A 599 4.12 0.74 26.38
CA ALA A 599 4.37 -0.70 26.28
C ALA A 599 5.87 -1.06 26.31
N PHE A 600 6.73 -0.18 25.79
CA PHE A 600 8.18 -0.42 25.65
C PHE A 600 8.99 0.56 26.48
N SER A 601 10.27 0.23 26.72
CA SER A 601 11.18 1.10 27.44
C SER A 601 11.39 2.43 26.71
N HIS A 602 11.71 3.48 27.46
CA HIS A 602 11.88 4.82 26.88
C HIS A 602 12.96 4.89 25.79
N PRO A 603 14.13 4.22 25.90
CA PRO A 603 15.11 4.18 24.81
C PRO A 603 14.54 3.57 23.52
N VAL A 604 13.81 2.46 23.60
CA VAL A 604 13.17 1.80 22.45
C VAL A 604 12.16 2.72 21.79
N TYR A 605 11.26 3.28 22.59
CA TYR A 605 10.25 4.22 22.07
C TYR A 605 10.88 5.44 21.39
N ARG A 606 11.89 6.06 22.03
CA ARG A 606 12.60 7.22 21.48
C ARG A 606 13.28 6.89 20.16
N LYS A 607 13.86 5.71 20.02
CA LYS A 607 14.47 5.24 18.78
C LYS A 607 13.42 5.08 17.68
N GLN A 608 12.27 4.50 18.00
CA GLN A 608 11.15 4.34 17.06
C GLN A 608 10.68 5.70 16.53
N ILE A 609 10.31 6.63 17.42
CA ILE A 609 9.75 7.91 16.98
C ILE A 609 10.78 8.78 16.25
N ALA A 610 12.08 8.65 16.55
CA ALA A 610 13.12 9.37 15.81
C ALA A 610 13.19 8.98 14.33
N ARG A 611 12.85 7.74 13.98
CA ARG A 611 12.79 7.26 12.60
C ARG A 611 11.57 7.77 11.84
N LEU A 612 10.59 8.33 12.53
CA LEU A 612 9.38 8.94 11.98
C LEU A 612 9.50 10.46 11.83
N ASP A 613 10.64 11.05 12.18
CA ASP A 613 10.86 12.48 11.95
C ASP A 613 10.99 12.72 10.42
N PRO A 614 10.24 13.66 9.83
CA PRO A 614 10.37 14.01 8.41
C PRO A 614 11.78 14.42 7.98
N ALA A 615 12.63 14.81 8.93
CA ALA A 615 14.04 15.13 8.70
C ALA A 615 14.97 13.92 8.81
N PHE A 616 14.47 12.74 9.13
CA PHE A 616 15.27 11.54 9.21
C PHE A 616 15.78 11.13 7.83
N GLU A 617 17.08 10.87 7.69
CA GLU A 617 17.74 10.64 6.39
C GLU A 617 17.11 9.45 5.63
N ARG A 618 16.71 8.40 6.35
CA ARG A 618 16.13 7.17 5.77
C ARG A 618 14.61 7.11 5.90
N ILE A 619 13.94 8.26 5.85
CA ILE A 619 12.47 8.30 5.91
C ILE A 619 11.82 7.72 4.63
N ALA A 620 12.60 7.48 3.59
CA ALA A 620 12.18 6.88 2.32
C ALA A 620 10.95 7.59 1.69
N TRP A 621 9.98 6.81 1.27
CA TRP A 621 8.82 7.29 0.53
C TRP A 621 7.88 8.21 1.35
N ALA A 622 7.86 8.09 2.67
CA ALA A 622 6.99 8.92 3.51
C ALA A 622 7.37 10.41 3.47
N ALA A 623 8.59 10.75 3.03
CA ALA A 623 8.99 12.14 2.79
C ALA A 623 8.17 12.83 1.69
N GLN A 624 7.54 12.07 0.78
CA GLN A 624 6.67 12.63 -0.26
C GLN A 624 5.33 13.11 0.32
N GLY A 625 4.80 12.38 1.32
CA GLY A 625 3.58 12.73 2.02
C GLY A 625 3.84 13.78 3.10
N HIS A 626 2.77 14.34 3.61
CA HIS A 626 2.82 15.31 4.69
C HIS A 626 2.90 14.60 6.05
N LEU A 627 3.97 13.83 6.27
CA LEU A 627 4.20 13.11 7.53
C LEU A 627 4.14 14.08 8.72
N PRO A 628 3.39 13.78 9.79
CA PRO A 628 3.38 14.59 11.00
C PRO A 628 4.73 14.47 11.71
N ARG A 629 5.16 15.53 12.41
CA ARG A 629 6.32 15.44 13.28
C ARG A 629 6.02 14.55 14.47
N PRO A 630 6.98 13.75 14.94
CA PRO A 630 6.80 12.95 16.12
C PRO A 630 6.47 13.79 17.35
N LEU A 631 5.50 13.33 18.16
CA LEU A 631 5.09 13.96 19.39
C LEU A 631 5.19 12.98 20.55
N ASP A 632 6.06 13.28 21.50
CA ASP A 632 6.22 12.50 22.71
C ASP A 632 5.48 13.16 23.88
N VAL A 633 4.46 12.47 24.42
CA VAL A 633 3.69 12.87 25.61
C VAL A 633 3.77 11.82 26.72
N VAL A 634 4.64 10.83 26.58
CA VAL A 634 4.87 9.79 27.61
C VAL A 634 5.37 10.40 28.94
N PRO A 635 6.26 11.40 28.94
CA PRO A 635 6.66 12.06 30.18
C PRO A 635 5.47 12.67 30.94
N GLU A 636 4.57 13.37 30.23
CA GLU A 636 3.37 13.97 30.83
C GLU A 636 2.39 12.91 31.32
N TYR A 637 2.23 11.82 30.56
CA TYR A 637 1.42 10.68 31.01
C TYR A 637 1.93 10.15 32.35
N ARG A 638 3.24 9.93 32.50
CA ARG A 638 3.86 9.45 33.73
C ARG A 638 3.76 10.46 34.89
N GLN A 639 3.86 11.76 34.61
CA GLN A 639 3.63 12.82 35.62
C GLN A 639 2.21 12.77 36.18
N ILE A 640 1.21 12.56 35.32
CA ILE A 640 -0.20 12.41 35.71
C ILE A 640 -0.36 11.15 36.58
N GLU A 641 0.21 10.01 36.18
CA GLU A 641 0.20 8.79 37.02
C GLU A 641 0.77 9.04 38.40
N ALA A 642 1.86 9.79 38.50
CA ALA A 642 2.51 10.17 39.77
C ALA A 642 1.74 11.24 40.59
N GLY A 643 0.67 11.83 40.03
CA GLY A 643 -0.09 12.91 40.68
C GLY A 643 0.51 14.31 40.53
N GLU A 644 1.50 14.48 39.64
CA GLU A 644 2.17 15.75 39.36
C GLU A 644 1.40 16.58 38.29
N ASN A 645 0.09 16.70 38.46
CA ASN A 645 -0.81 17.32 37.47
C ASN A 645 -0.38 18.73 37.06
N GLY A 646 0.12 19.55 37.99
CA GLY A 646 0.57 20.91 37.65
C GLY A 646 1.77 20.94 36.71
N ARG A 647 2.69 19.98 36.82
CA ARG A 647 3.83 19.82 35.91
C ARG A 647 3.37 19.35 34.54
N ALA A 648 2.48 18.36 34.50
CA ALA A 648 1.92 17.85 33.26
C ALA A 648 1.18 18.96 32.47
N ILE A 649 0.34 19.77 33.15
CA ILE A 649 -0.34 20.93 32.53
C ILE A 649 0.69 21.91 31.95
N ALA A 650 1.71 22.31 32.75
CA ALA A 650 2.71 23.28 32.27
C ALA A 650 3.50 22.78 31.05
N SER A 651 3.70 21.47 30.91
CA SER A 651 4.38 20.85 29.77
C SER A 651 3.45 20.63 28.56
N LEU A 652 2.16 20.33 28.77
CA LEU A 652 1.18 20.11 27.69
C LEU A 652 0.74 21.40 26.99
N GLU A 653 0.59 22.52 27.74
CA GLU A 653 0.14 23.80 27.17
C GLU A 653 0.97 24.31 25.98
N PRO A 654 2.33 24.31 26.01
CA PRO A 654 3.11 24.72 24.84
C PRO A 654 2.96 23.73 23.67
N LYS A 655 2.79 22.43 23.93
CA LYS A 655 2.52 21.43 22.91
C LYS A 655 1.17 21.67 22.22
N GLU A 656 0.12 21.96 23.02
CA GLU A 656 -1.20 22.33 22.50
C GLU A 656 -1.13 23.54 21.55
N ARG A 657 -0.47 24.64 22.00
CA ARG A 657 -0.31 25.84 21.17
C ARG A 657 0.47 25.57 19.89
N SER A 658 1.51 24.72 19.94
CA SER A 658 2.29 24.35 18.77
C SER A 658 1.47 23.56 17.76
N LEU A 659 0.68 22.59 18.23
CA LEU A 659 -0.21 21.81 17.35
C LEU A 659 -1.33 22.65 16.75
N ALA A 660 -1.92 23.60 17.50
CA ALA A 660 -2.93 24.51 16.96
C ALA A 660 -2.35 25.37 15.83
N ALA A 661 -1.15 25.93 16.02
CA ALA A 661 -0.48 26.69 14.96
C ALA A 661 -0.11 25.82 13.74
N GLU A 662 0.27 24.56 13.95
CA GLU A 662 0.55 23.63 12.84
C GLU A 662 -0.74 23.24 12.12
N LEU A 663 -1.85 23.02 12.84
CA LEU A 663 -3.16 22.76 12.25
C LEU A 663 -3.55 23.89 11.30
N ASP A 664 -3.51 25.14 11.77
CA ASP A 664 -3.82 26.31 10.95
C ASP A 664 -2.92 26.41 9.70
N ALA A 665 -1.63 26.13 9.87
CA ALA A 665 -0.70 26.10 8.74
C ALA A 665 -1.05 24.99 7.72
N ARG A 666 -1.46 23.81 8.17
CA ARG A 666 -1.89 22.70 7.28
C ARG A 666 -3.19 23.05 6.54
N LEU A 667 -4.20 23.55 7.26
CA LEU A 667 -5.48 23.99 6.68
C LEU A 667 -5.26 25.11 5.65
N GLY A 668 -4.40 26.08 5.97
CA GLY A 668 -4.03 27.16 5.05
C GLY A 668 -3.34 26.69 3.78
N ARG A 669 -2.45 25.70 3.87
CA ARG A 669 -1.83 25.04 2.70
C ARG A 669 -2.86 24.30 1.86
N MET A 670 -3.76 23.55 2.48
CA MET A 670 -4.84 22.84 1.76
C MET A 670 -5.75 23.81 1.03
N ALA A 671 -6.10 24.97 1.63
CA ALA A 671 -6.84 26.01 0.95
C ALA A 671 -6.11 26.49 -0.32
N GLY A 672 -4.79 26.75 -0.23
CA GLY A 672 -3.97 27.13 -1.38
C GLY A 672 -3.94 26.07 -2.49
N VAL A 673 -3.84 24.78 -2.14
CA VAL A 673 -3.91 23.65 -3.08
C VAL A 673 -5.24 23.63 -3.83
N LEU A 674 -6.36 23.79 -3.13
CA LEU A 674 -7.69 23.79 -3.72
C LEU A 674 -7.96 25.04 -4.58
N GLU A 675 -7.47 26.21 -4.16
CA GLU A 675 -7.51 27.45 -4.96
C GLU A 675 -6.74 27.29 -6.27
N GLU A 676 -5.55 26.71 -6.23
CA GLU A 676 -4.75 26.42 -7.43
C GLU A 676 -5.42 25.37 -8.32
N ALA A 677 -5.94 24.30 -7.75
CA ALA A 677 -6.67 23.27 -8.48
C ALA A 677 -7.91 23.84 -9.18
N ALA A 678 -8.68 24.69 -8.50
CA ALA A 678 -9.83 25.38 -9.09
C ALA A 678 -9.44 26.27 -10.28
N ARG A 679 -8.34 27.02 -10.17
CA ARG A 679 -7.82 27.86 -11.26
C ARG A 679 -7.41 27.02 -12.48
N LYS A 680 -6.62 25.94 -12.27
CA LYS A 680 -6.21 25.02 -13.33
C LYS A 680 -7.40 24.31 -13.96
N ALA A 681 -8.38 23.91 -13.16
CA ALA A 681 -9.62 23.32 -13.64
C ALA A 681 -10.39 24.25 -14.58
N ALA A 682 -10.47 25.53 -14.25
CA ALA A 682 -11.10 26.53 -15.12
C ALA A 682 -10.37 26.70 -16.48
N GLU A 683 -9.06 26.48 -16.52
CA GLU A 683 -8.24 26.53 -17.74
C GLU A 683 -8.50 25.33 -18.68
N ALA A 684 -9.00 24.20 -18.14
CA ALA A 684 -9.34 23.01 -18.92
C ALA A 684 -10.59 23.18 -19.78
N LEU A 685 -11.45 24.15 -19.45
CA LEU A 685 -12.66 24.42 -20.22
C LEU A 685 -12.36 25.20 -21.50
N PRO A 686 -12.99 24.85 -22.64
CA PRO A 686 -12.89 25.65 -23.85
C PRO A 686 -13.31 27.09 -23.59
N ARG A 687 -12.48 28.05 -23.95
CA ARG A 687 -12.91 29.48 -23.90
C ARG A 687 -14.14 29.65 -24.78
N ARG A 688 -15.24 30.14 -24.22
CA ARG A 688 -16.40 30.55 -25.03
C ARG A 688 -15.91 31.54 -26.07
N PRO A 689 -16.30 31.40 -27.36
CA PRO A 689 -16.05 32.46 -28.33
C PRO A 689 -16.60 33.76 -27.73
N ALA A 690 -15.81 34.81 -27.75
CA ALA A 690 -16.32 36.12 -27.37
C ALA A 690 -17.55 36.39 -28.26
N GLU A 691 -18.71 36.53 -27.65
CA GLU A 691 -19.91 37.00 -28.35
C GLU A 691 -19.55 38.32 -29.03
N LYS A 692 -19.50 38.26 -30.39
CA LYS A 692 -19.25 39.44 -31.21
C LYS A 692 -20.52 40.25 -31.31
#